data_d4fcba4a0f90644de7a887b44dffe2c5
#
_entry.id   d4fcba4a0f90644de7a887b44dffe2c5
#
_cell.length_a   1.000
_cell.length_b   1.000
_cell.length_c   1.000
_cell.angle_alpha   90.00
_cell.angle_beta   90.00
_cell.angle_gamma   90.00
#
_symmetry.space_group_name_H-M   'P 1'
#
loop_
_entity.id
_entity.type
_entity.pdbx_description
1 polymer ?
#
loop_
_entity_poly.entity_id
_entity_poly.type
_entity_poly.pdbx_seq_one_letter_code
_entity_poly.pdbx_strand_id
1 'polypeptide(L)'
;MYIRFLISILVLLASLTSVGWAEPLKIIIVTGNAESERGYTEFLQEIYGGNVEVNIDADRYNEDLSDKKKLELEAADLVIVSRDLSGKDYNADSEFWNGLGVPILNHNIKLARSDDHNYWDWLTGNDISTSAFTYLAIAYADDEIFAGVDTSSGTVEIFISGKEIDHSNQASAGSGTVIATCNGSVVIARWLGNETLYYDDSDYAPGAARVFFALPEKTYEFFDDATEQARLMLENAVLSLLPIGRPAGDIDSDGDVDFHDFAIFARYWKNSGCIPNSPCSRADLTGDMDIAADDLMLFTDSWLKGVDTTVPEPNIMSWQVEPVTTSTSSIYMEATTATDTQNGIEYYFQCTSGNGPDSGWRYGNIFEPNGLAMGTEYTYRTKARDTSGNLNETGWSIPVTAKTFKIFYEIADASAAVALAPDLFVVADDETNKLRVYDMNNPGFGAIADAKIGDFLNIDPCHPETDIEGATWFNGRIFWITSHGRNADGKYWYSRYQFFATTVTLEGNELKVAVDGNYTNLIDDLIAYDSVYNLCLADAIGVVDGHIDTNDIPDLAPKDKGLNIEGLSAAADGSSMLIGFRNPRPKPEDKKLGLIIRLNNPEAVVLSGEVPDFSPPLAVDLDGFGIRSIEYSHTLGQYLIIAGSQKSGSEKPLQTLYKYHMATGLLTKMADFPFITPEAMFQFPGNNDIHLLSDDGALLIDTPDGPIENKYLPREQRTFRAHQITP
;
A
#
# COMPACT_ATOMS: atom_id res chain seq x y z
N MET A 1 13.40 29.33 54.52
CA MET A 1 12.37 29.83 53.57
C MET A 1 12.33 29.02 52.27
N TYR A 2 13.46 28.63 51.73
CA TYR A 2 13.53 27.82 50.48
C TYR A 2 13.01 26.36 50.60
N ILE A 3 13.13 25.74 51.78
CA ILE A 3 12.67 24.34 51.97
C ILE A 3 11.14 24.21 52.03
N ARG A 4 10.44 25.25 52.52
CA ARG A 4 8.97 25.26 52.55
C ARG A 4 8.37 25.54 51.16
N PHE A 5 9.10 26.20 50.27
CA PHE A 5 8.69 26.46 48.91
C PHE A 5 8.83 25.22 48.02
N LEU A 6 9.90 24.43 48.23
CA LEU A 6 10.12 23.15 47.55
C LEU A 6 9.12 22.07 47.96
N ILE A 7 8.70 22.03 49.24
CA ILE A 7 7.69 21.09 49.74
C ILE A 7 6.30 21.46 49.20
N SER A 8 5.99 22.74 49.05
CA SER A 8 4.73 23.17 48.45
C SER A 8 4.65 22.87 46.93
N ILE A 9 5.77 22.93 46.20
CA ILE A 9 5.84 22.52 44.78
C ILE A 9 5.78 21.00 44.64
N LEU A 10 6.37 20.25 45.56
CA LEU A 10 6.28 18.78 45.56
C LEU A 10 4.88 18.27 45.93
N VAL A 11 4.16 18.96 46.79
CA VAL A 11 2.77 18.64 47.16
C VAL A 11 1.80 19.06 46.02
N LEU A 12 2.10 20.13 45.27
CA LEU A 12 1.34 20.52 44.10
C LEU A 12 1.60 19.57 42.91
N LEU A 13 2.84 19.08 42.75
CA LEU A 13 3.18 18.05 41.74
C LEU A 13 2.68 16.67 42.13
N ALA A 14 2.48 16.36 43.40
CA ALA A 14 1.86 15.10 43.83
C ALA A 14 0.32 15.12 43.78
N SER A 15 -0.30 16.29 43.65
CA SER A 15 -1.76 16.42 43.43
C SER A 15 -2.15 16.53 41.95
N LEU A 16 -1.16 16.56 41.05
CA LEU A 16 -1.36 16.54 39.59
C LEU A 16 -1.15 15.14 38.98
N THR A 17 -0.96 14.11 39.78
CA THR A 17 -0.78 12.71 39.32
C THR A 17 -1.93 11.78 39.71
N SER A 18 -3.17 12.30 39.73
CA SER A 18 -4.35 11.46 39.69
C SER A 18 -5.36 12.01 38.67
N VAL A 19 -4.94 12.16 37.46
CA VAL A 19 -5.85 11.92 36.33
C VAL A 19 -6.02 10.42 36.37
N GLY A 20 -7.12 9.95 36.96
CA GLY A 20 -7.51 8.55 36.89
C GLY A 20 -7.60 8.22 35.40
N TRP A 21 -6.83 7.20 34.99
CA TRP A 21 -7.05 6.56 33.70
C TRP A 21 -8.50 6.11 33.73
N ALA A 22 -9.32 6.61 32.80
CA ALA A 22 -10.64 6.01 32.58
C ALA A 22 -10.41 4.54 32.29
N GLU A 23 -11.20 3.67 32.89
CA GLU A 23 -11.16 2.22 32.59
C GLU A 23 -11.36 2.06 31.07
N PRO A 24 -10.63 1.15 30.41
CA PRO A 24 -10.81 0.92 28.98
C PRO A 24 -12.25 0.60 28.66
N LEU A 25 -12.78 1.11 27.56
CA LEU A 25 -14.10 0.77 27.06
C LEU A 25 -14.20 -0.74 26.82
N LYS A 26 -15.24 -1.35 27.30
CA LYS A 26 -15.48 -2.80 27.23
C LYS A 26 -16.48 -3.12 26.13
N ILE A 27 -16.00 -3.62 25.01
CA ILE A 27 -16.85 -4.01 23.88
C ILE A 27 -16.87 -5.54 23.78
N ILE A 28 -18.05 -6.12 23.79
CA ILE A 28 -18.24 -7.56 23.60
C ILE A 28 -18.81 -7.82 22.20
N ILE A 29 -18.08 -8.60 21.40
CA ILE A 29 -18.56 -9.07 20.09
C ILE A 29 -19.06 -10.51 20.23
N VAL A 30 -20.36 -10.67 20.05
CA VAL A 30 -21.04 -11.96 20.08
C VAL A 30 -21.05 -12.54 18.67
N THR A 31 -20.34 -13.65 18.47
CA THR A 31 -20.15 -14.27 17.15
C THR A 31 -20.13 -15.79 17.24
N GLY A 32 -20.52 -16.47 16.17
CA GLY A 32 -20.36 -17.92 16.02
C GLY A 32 -18.96 -18.34 15.55
N ASN A 33 -18.19 -17.41 14.97
CA ASN A 33 -16.85 -17.69 14.49
C ASN A 33 -15.98 -16.42 14.57
N ALA A 34 -15.01 -16.42 15.47
CA ALA A 34 -14.13 -15.27 15.68
C ALA A 34 -13.33 -14.87 14.41
N GLU A 35 -13.03 -15.81 13.50
CA GLU A 35 -12.36 -15.47 12.23
C GLU A 35 -13.25 -14.69 11.27
N SER A 36 -14.57 -14.82 11.37
CA SER A 36 -15.52 -14.04 10.57
C SER A 36 -15.48 -12.55 10.94
N GLU A 37 -15.05 -12.24 12.15
CA GLU A 37 -14.94 -10.88 12.70
C GLU A 37 -13.55 -10.27 12.55
N ARG A 38 -12.67 -10.89 11.78
CA ARG A 38 -11.38 -10.31 11.44
C ARG A 38 -11.59 -8.95 10.79
N GLY A 39 -10.87 -7.96 11.25
CA GLY A 39 -11.00 -6.55 10.84
C GLY A 39 -11.87 -5.73 11.79
N TYR A 40 -12.82 -6.33 12.54
CA TYR A 40 -13.62 -5.57 13.50
C TYR A 40 -12.81 -5.15 14.73
N THR A 41 -11.97 -6.02 15.25
CA THR A 41 -11.07 -5.68 16.37
C THR A 41 -10.08 -4.62 15.95
N GLU A 42 -9.48 -4.77 14.78
CA GLU A 42 -8.55 -3.80 14.20
C GLU A 42 -9.24 -2.44 13.99
N PHE A 43 -10.43 -2.44 13.46
CA PHE A 43 -11.27 -1.25 13.28
C PHE A 43 -11.57 -0.53 14.60
N LEU A 44 -12.00 -1.25 15.64
CA LEU A 44 -12.27 -0.66 16.95
C LEU A 44 -11.00 -0.16 17.63
N GLN A 45 -9.87 -0.86 17.45
CA GLN A 45 -8.56 -0.42 17.94
C GLN A 45 -8.03 0.79 17.18
N GLU A 46 -8.34 0.91 15.90
CA GLU A 46 -8.00 2.08 15.08
C GLU A 46 -8.73 3.33 15.57
N ILE A 47 -10.03 3.19 15.92
CA ILE A 47 -10.85 4.30 16.42
C ILE A 47 -10.45 4.70 17.87
N TYR A 48 -10.26 3.72 18.77
CA TYR A 48 -10.11 3.98 20.21
C TYR A 48 -8.69 3.78 20.75
N GLY A 49 -7.75 3.33 19.91
CA GLY A 49 -6.39 3.04 20.32
C GLY A 49 -6.30 1.99 21.44
N GLY A 50 -5.42 2.23 22.41
CA GLY A 50 -5.26 1.34 23.57
C GLY A 50 -6.36 1.45 24.63
N ASN A 51 -7.36 2.30 24.44
CA ASN A 51 -8.43 2.58 25.40
C ASN A 51 -9.68 1.69 25.23
N VAL A 52 -9.58 0.64 24.42
CA VAL A 52 -10.67 -0.31 24.20
C VAL A 52 -10.24 -1.74 24.53
N GLU A 53 -11.04 -2.45 25.31
CA GLU A 53 -10.95 -3.89 25.53
C GLU A 53 -12.01 -4.59 24.70
N VAL A 54 -11.59 -5.20 23.58
CA VAL A 54 -12.49 -5.95 22.70
C VAL A 54 -12.44 -7.43 23.07
N ASN A 55 -13.58 -7.98 23.50
CA ASN A 55 -13.73 -9.41 23.79
C ASN A 55 -14.52 -10.08 22.69
N ILE A 56 -13.86 -10.95 21.91
CA ILE A 56 -14.49 -11.80 20.89
C ILE A 56 -14.49 -13.22 21.38
N ASP A 57 -15.68 -13.77 21.63
CA ASP A 57 -15.78 -15.14 22.11
C ASP A 57 -16.83 -15.89 21.29
N ALA A 58 -16.36 -16.74 20.38
CA ALA A 58 -17.21 -17.59 19.56
C ALA A 58 -17.99 -18.57 20.45
N ASP A 59 -19.27 -18.74 20.20
CA ASP A 59 -20.19 -19.67 20.88
C ASP A 59 -20.33 -19.47 22.39
N ARG A 60 -19.80 -18.41 22.98
CA ARG A 60 -19.83 -18.24 24.44
C ARG A 60 -21.18 -17.78 24.98
N TYR A 61 -21.92 -17.01 24.20
CA TYR A 61 -23.19 -16.38 24.62
C TYR A 61 -24.42 -17.00 23.96
N ASN A 62 -24.28 -18.19 23.39
CA ASN A 62 -25.38 -18.99 22.84
C ASN A 62 -26.23 -19.61 23.94
N GLU A 63 -27.28 -20.35 23.57
CA GLU A 63 -28.37 -20.97 24.42
C GLU A 63 -28.01 -21.16 25.90
N ASP A 64 -28.95 -20.83 26.82
CA ASP A 64 -28.81 -20.91 28.27
C ASP A 64 -27.72 -19.99 28.85
N LEU A 65 -27.90 -18.67 28.73
CA LEU A 65 -27.04 -17.69 29.39
C LEU A 65 -27.00 -17.92 30.89
N SER A 66 -25.87 -18.40 31.41
CA SER A 66 -25.66 -18.49 32.86
C SER A 66 -25.63 -17.09 33.48
N ASP A 67 -25.96 -16.99 34.78
CA ASP A 67 -25.91 -15.73 35.53
C ASP A 67 -24.58 -15.00 35.36
N LYS A 68 -23.47 -15.75 35.27
CA LYS A 68 -22.13 -15.16 35.01
C LYS A 68 -22.05 -14.51 33.66
N LYS A 69 -22.55 -15.12 32.59
CA LYS A 69 -22.54 -14.55 31.23
C LYS A 69 -23.44 -13.32 31.14
N LYS A 70 -24.60 -13.35 31.83
CA LYS A 70 -25.48 -12.20 31.92
C LYS A 70 -24.79 -11.00 32.58
N LEU A 71 -24.09 -11.23 33.72
CA LEU A 71 -23.30 -10.19 34.39
C LEU A 71 -22.13 -9.64 33.54
N GLU A 72 -21.51 -10.49 32.72
CA GLU A 72 -20.46 -10.04 31.79
C GLU A 72 -21.02 -9.12 30.71
N LEU A 73 -22.19 -9.43 30.15
CA LEU A 73 -22.88 -8.59 29.17
C LEU A 73 -23.39 -7.29 29.80
N GLU A 74 -23.93 -7.34 31.02
CA GLU A 74 -24.38 -6.14 31.76
C GLU A 74 -23.22 -5.22 32.15
N ALA A 75 -22.00 -5.75 32.22
CA ALA A 75 -20.79 -4.98 32.55
C ALA A 75 -20.05 -4.44 31.30
N ALA A 76 -20.59 -4.63 30.09
CA ALA A 76 -20.04 -4.08 28.86
C ALA A 76 -20.53 -2.64 28.65
N ASP A 77 -19.77 -1.84 27.92
CA ASP A 77 -20.19 -0.53 27.46
C ASP A 77 -20.98 -0.62 26.14
N LEU A 78 -20.68 -1.65 25.33
CA LEU A 78 -21.36 -1.93 24.07
C LEU A 78 -21.33 -3.44 23.78
N VAL A 79 -22.44 -3.96 23.27
CA VAL A 79 -22.51 -5.32 22.71
C VAL A 79 -22.74 -5.23 21.21
N ILE A 80 -21.86 -5.88 20.44
CA ILE A 80 -21.96 -6.00 18.99
C ILE A 80 -22.35 -7.44 18.65
N VAL A 81 -23.37 -7.62 17.84
CA VAL A 81 -23.91 -8.92 17.48
C VAL A 81 -23.63 -9.21 16.01
N SER A 82 -22.81 -10.22 15.78
CA SER A 82 -22.38 -10.60 14.44
C SER A 82 -23.50 -11.17 13.58
N ARG A 83 -23.32 -11.03 12.25
CA ARG A 83 -24.22 -11.58 11.25
C ARG A 83 -24.12 -13.12 11.11
N ASP A 84 -23.01 -13.74 11.47
CA ASP A 84 -22.77 -15.18 11.25
C ASP A 84 -23.48 -16.10 12.27
N LEU A 85 -24.19 -15.53 13.22
CA LEU A 85 -24.94 -16.26 14.24
C LEU A 85 -26.19 -16.94 13.68
N SER A 86 -26.51 -18.16 14.21
CA SER A 86 -27.78 -18.79 14.01
C SER A 86 -28.84 -18.19 14.94
N GLY A 87 -29.92 -17.63 14.38
CA GLY A 87 -30.99 -17.05 15.18
C GLY A 87 -31.59 -18.01 16.22
N LYS A 88 -31.55 -19.33 15.97
CA LYS A 88 -32.11 -20.36 16.87
C LYS A 88 -31.35 -20.50 18.18
N ASP A 89 -30.08 -20.18 18.19
CA ASP A 89 -29.20 -20.38 19.32
C ASP A 89 -29.27 -19.24 20.34
N TYR A 90 -30.03 -18.15 20.02
CA TYR A 90 -30.13 -16.92 20.82
C TYR A 90 -31.58 -16.53 21.18
N ASN A 91 -32.55 -17.38 20.88
CA ASN A 91 -33.96 -17.08 21.13
C ASN A 91 -34.43 -17.45 22.55
N ALA A 92 -33.74 -18.35 23.24
CA ALA A 92 -34.13 -18.79 24.58
C ALA A 92 -34.11 -17.69 25.64
N ASP A 93 -33.22 -16.70 25.49
CA ASP A 93 -33.05 -15.55 26.39
C ASP A 93 -33.50 -14.23 25.77
N SER A 94 -34.48 -14.23 24.86
CA SER A 94 -34.96 -13.02 24.15
C SER A 94 -35.37 -11.89 25.10
N GLU A 95 -36.03 -12.22 26.22
CA GLU A 95 -36.42 -11.27 27.28
C GLU A 95 -35.16 -10.57 27.88
N PHE A 96 -34.09 -11.33 28.14
CA PHE A 96 -32.85 -10.80 28.65
C PHE A 96 -32.15 -9.87 27.62
N TRP A 97 -32.02 -10.31 26.37
CA TRP A 97 -31.37 -9.55 25.30
C TRP A 97 -32.11 -8.23 25.05
N ASN A 98 -33.41 -8.23 25.00
CA ASN A 98 -34.22 -7.04 24.80
C ASN A 98 -34.18 -6.09 26.01
N GLY A 99 -34.24 -6.67 27.23
CA GLY A 99 -34.17 -5.92 28.49
C GLY A 99 -32.76 -5.47 28.89
N LEU A 100 -31.71 -5.90 28.18
CA LEU A 100 -30.33 -5.55 28.51
C LEU A 100 -30.13 -4.02 28.51
N GLY A 101 -29.69 -3.48 29.66
CA GLY A 101 -29.45 -2.06 29.87
C GLY A 101 -28.18 -1.54 29.18
N VAL A 102 -27.54 -2.35 28.35
CA VAL A 102 -26.34 -2.01 27.55
C VAL A 102 -26.76 -1.82 26.09
N PRO A 103 -26.22 -0.80 25.39
CA PRO A 103 -26.49 -0.61 23.96
C PRO A 103 -26.10 -1.82 23.12
N ILE A 104 -26.87 -2.12 22.06
CA ILE A 104 -26.59 -3.21 21.15
C ILE A 104 -26.51 -2.72 19.70
N LEU A 105 -25.40 -3.00 19.01
CA LEU A 105 -25.26 -2.92 17.57
C LEU A 105 -25.46 -4.31 16.97
N ASN A 106 -26.57 -4.52 16.27
CA ASN A 106 -26.95 -5.81 15.73
C ASN A 106 -26.81 -5.84 14.21
N HIS A 107 -25.96 -6.74 13.70
CA HIS A 107 -25.78 -6.99 12.28
C HIS A 107 -26.65 -8.13 11.74
N ASN A 108 -27.39 -8.81 12.61
CA ASN A 108 -28.06 -10.06 12.31
C ASN A 108 -29.58 -9.91 12.18
N ILE A 109 -30.06 -9.88 10.93
CA ILE A 109 -31.50 -9.85 10.66
C ILE A 109 -32.25 -11.07 11.18
N LYS A 110 -31.58 -12.25 11.28
CA LYS A 110 -32.18 -13.46 11.79
C LYS A 110 -32.60 -13.36 13.27
N LEU A 111 -31.95 -12.47 14.02
CA LEU A 111 -32.33 -12.13 15.41
C LEU A 111 -33.32 -10.95 15.47
N ALA A 112 -33.15 -9.94 14.60
CA ALA A 112 -33.98 -8.73 14.64
C ALA A 112 -35.42 -8.95 14.14
N ARG A 113 -35.70 -10.05 13.42
CA ARG A 113 -37.04 -10.33 12.87
C ARG A 113 -38.02 -10.84 13.93
N SER A 114 -39.32 -10.81 13.60
CA SER A 114 -40.42 -11.39 14.35
C SER A 114 -40.83 -12.71 13.72
N ASP A 115 -41.00 -13.77 14.52
CA ASP A 115 -41.72 -14.99 14.16
C ASP A 115 -42.25 -15.73 15.40
N ASP A 116 -43.04 -16.82 15.19
CA ASP A 116 -43.62 -17.66 16.26
C ASP A 116 -42.57 -18.40 17.14
N HIS A 117 -41.23 -18.12 16.93
CA HIS A 117 -40.13 -18.82 17.59
C HIS A 117 -39.36 -17.93 18.60
N ASN A 118 -39.95 -16.81 19.03
CA ASN A 118 -39.39 -15.91 20.05
C ASN A 118 -37.99 -15.32 19.70
N TYR A 119 -37.82 -14.83 18.48
CA TYR A 119 -36.64 -13.98 18.18
C TYR A 119 -36.69 -12.67 18.96
N TRP A 120 -35.72 -11.79 18.73
CA TRP A 120 -35.63 -10.52 19.49
C TRP A 120 -36.71 -9.50 19.13
N ASP A 121 -37.43 -9.73 18.05
CA ASP A 121 -38.67 -9.04 17.71
C ASP A 121 -38.55 -7.52 17.52
N TRP A 122 -37.41 -7.06 16.95
CA TRP A 122 -37.18 -5.63 16.69
C TRP A 122 -37.91 -5.13 15.45
N LEU A 123 -38.10 -5.97 14.44
CA LEU A 123 -38.72 -5.67 13.17
C LEU A 123 -39.92 -6.56 12.91
N THR A 124 -40.98 -5.98 12.35
CA THR A 124 -42.18 -6.76 11.95
C THR A 124 -41.83 -7.76 10.84
N GLY A 125 -42.49 -8.95 10.87
CA GLY A 125 -42.35 -9.96 9.82
C GLY A 125 -41.14 -10.89 9.98
N ASN A 126 -41.28 -12.09 9.44
CA ASN A 126 -40.31 -13.17 9.58
C ASN A 126 -39.49 -13.45 8.34
N ASP A 127 -39.77 -12.77 7.22
CA ASP A 127 -39.09 -13.01 5.97
C ASP A 127 -37.77 -12.16 5.88
N ILE A 128 -36.75 -12.81 5.39
CA ILE A 128 -35.44 -12.22 5.11
C ILE A 128 -35.32 -12.05 3.60
N SER A 129 -34.89 -10.90 3.18
CA SER A 129 -34.48 -10.63 1.80
C SER A 129 -32.96 -10.64 1.68
N THR A 130 -32.44 -11.26 0.62
CA THR A 130 -31.02 -11.20 0.27
C THR A 130 -30.88 -10.39 -1.00
N SER A 131 -30.03 -9.37 -0.98
CA SER A 131 -29.81 -8.50 -2.13
C SER A 131 -28.35 -8.13 -2.26
N ALA A 132 -27.83 -8.14 -3.48
CA ALA A 132 -26.54 -7.55 -3.81
C ALA A 132 -26.73 -6.07 -4.17
N PHE A 133 -26.02 -5.18 -3.51
CA PHE A 133 -26.10 -3.76 -3.80
C PHE A 133 -24.80 -3.01 -3.48
N THR A 134 -24.62 -1.89 -4.16
CA THR A 134 -23.50 -0.96 -3.94
C THR A 134 -23.97 0.31 -3.20
N TYR A 135 -25.24 0.69 -3.35
CA TYR A 135 -25.82 1.92 -2.79
C TYR A 135 -26.99 1.64 -1.87
N LEU A 136 -27.10 2.42 -0.77
CA LEU A 136 -28.29 2.52 0.06
C LEU A 136 -29.04 3.81 -0.23
N ALA A 137 -30.37 3.76 -0.17
CA ALA A 137 -31.20 4.96 -0.16
C ALA A 137 -31.28 5.50 1.27
N ILE A 138 -31.06 6.79 1.42
CA ILE A 138 -31.11 7.50 2.70
C ILE A 138 -32.58 7.78 3.03
N ALA A 139 -33.04 7.27 4.18
CA ALA A 139 -34.39 7.51 4.65
C ALA A 139 -34.47 8.66 5.67
N TYR A 140 -33.42 8.84 6.47
CA TYR A 140 -33.34 9.90 7.47
C TYR A 140 -31.89 10.47 7.51
N ALA A 141 -31.67 11.56 6.77
CA ALA A 141 -30.34 12.14 6.55
C ALA A 141 -29.77 12.87 7.79
N ASP A 142 -30.61 13.25 8.74
CA ASP A 142 -30.18 13.94 9.96
C ASP A 142 -29.76 12.94 11.07
N ASP A 143 -29.69 11.63 10.82
CA ASP A 143 -29.17 10.67 11.79
C ASP A 143 -27.65 10.78 11.92
N GLU A 144 -27.15 10.67 13.13
CA GLU A 144 -25.73 10.74 13.45
C GLU A 144 -24.85 9.70 12.72
N ILE A 145 -25.44 8.59 12.23
CA ILE A 145 -24.74 7.63 11.36
C ILE A 145 -24.21 8.30 10.08
N PHE A 146 -24.85 9.39 9.64
CA PHE A 146 -24.40 10.15 8.47
C PHE A 146 -23.53 11.37 8.81
N ALA A 147 -23.03 11.49 10.04
CA ALA A 147 -22.09 12.55 10.36
C ALA A 147 -20.85 12.46 9.45
N GLY A 148 -20.53 13.55 8.72
CA GLY A 148 -19.44 13.59 7.75
C GLY A 148 -19.65 12.79 6.45
N VAL A 149 -20.78 12.12 6.27
CA VAL A 149 -21.14 11.37 5.05
C VAL A 149 -21.85 12.28 4.05
N ASP A 150 -21.50 12.21 2.78
CA ASP A 150 -22.20 12.97 1.73
C ASP A 150 -23.60 12.37 1.46
N THR A 151 -24.63 13.03 1.97
CA THR A 151 -26.04 12.64 1.81
C THR A 151 -26.76 13.40 0.69
N SER A 152 -26.08 14.31 -0.02
CA SER A 152 -26.68 15.25 -0.96
C SER A 152 -27.41 14.60 -2.15
N SER A 153 -26.99 13.40 -2.54
CA SER A 153 -27.61 12.63 -3.64
C SER A 153 -28.86 11.85 -3.22
N GLY A 154 -29.18 11.77 -1.93
CA GLY A 154 -30.22 10.90 -1.37
C GLY A 154 -29.87 9.40 -1.36
N THR A 155 -28.63 9.06 -1.75
CA THR A 155 -28.07 7.70 -1.69
C THR A 155 -26.64 7.76 -1.19
N VAL A 156 -26.16 6.68 -0.60
CA VAL A 156 -24.75 6.53 -0.21
C VAL A 156 -24.17 5.24 -0.80
N GLU A 157 -22.98 5.32 -1.38
CA GLU A 157 -22.25 4.16 -1.87
C GLU A 157 -21.56 3.46 -0.69
N ILE A 158 -21.87 2.17 -0.50
CA ILE A 158 -21.34 1.41 0.65
C ILE A 158 -20.37 0.30 0.23
N PHE A 159 -20.44 -0.21 -1.00
CA PHE A 159 -19.54 -1.23 -1.50
C PHE A 159 -18.96 -0.86 -2.86
N ILE A 160 -17.69 -1.17 -3.05
CA ILE A 160 -16.97 -0.92 -4.31
C ILE A 160 -17.45 -1.89 -5.40
N SER A 161 -17.60 -3.18 -5.07
CA SER A 161 -17.97 -4.22 -6.04
C SER A 161 -19.38 -4.80 -5.85
N GLY A 162 -20.09 -4.36 -4.82
CA GLY A 162 -21.39 -4.90 -4.41
C GLY A 162 -21.26 -6.23 -3.67
N LYS A 163 -22.01 -6.34 -2.57
CA LYS A 163 -22.05 -7.53 -1.72
C LYS A 163 -23.48 -7.98 -1.48
N GLU A 164 -23.66 -9.28 -1.35
CA GLU A 164 -24.94 -9.85 -0.89
C GLU A 164 -25.08 -9.64 0.61
N ILE A 165 -26.19 -9.02 1.01
CA ILE A 165 -26.56 -8.78 2.41
C ILE A 165 -27.96 -9.30 2.66
N ASP A 166 -28.13 -10.00 3.80
CA ASP A 166 -29.43 -10.32 4.32
C ASP A 166 -29.99 -9.14 5.11
N HIS A 167 -31.18 -8.69 4.75
CA HIS A 167 -31.84 -7.55 5.36
C HIS A 167 -33.35 -7.82 5.55
N SER A 168 -34.05 -6.91 6.21
CA SER A 168 -35.51 -7.01 6.37
C SER A 168 -36.21 -6.95 4.99
N ASN A 169 -37.37 -7.57 4.88
CA ASN A 169 -38.30 -7.34 3.76
C ASN A 169 -39.33 -6.24 4.06
N GLN A 170 -39.23 -5.59 5.24
CA GLN A 170 -40.15 -4.56 5.70
C GLN A 170 -39.64 -3.16 5.40
N ALA A 171 -40.57 -2.22 5.15
CA ALA A 171 -40.26 -0.81 4.91
C ALA A 171 -40.29 0.04 6.20
N SER A 172 -40.73 -0.53 7.32
CA SER A 172 -40.90 0.15 8.61
C SER A 172 -40.10 -0.53 9.71
N ALA A 173 -39.63 0.26 10.65
CA ALA A 173 -39.01 -0.17 11.89
C ALA A 173 -39.96 -0.03 13.12
N GLY A 174 -41.27 0.02 12.90
CA GLY A 174 -42.22 0.21 13.97
C GLY A 174 -42.06 1.56 14.72
N SER A 175 -41.76 1.50 16.01
CA SER A 175 -41.45 2.69 16.83
C SER A 175 -40.02 3.24 16.58
N GLY A 176 -39.17 2.50 15.89
CA GLY A 176 -37.82 2.91 15.56
C GLY A 176 -37.76 3.83 14.34
N THR A 177 -36.61 4.50 14.17
CA THR A 177 -36.31 5.33 13.01
C THR A 177 -35.62 4.49 11.93
N VAL A 178 -36.18 4.49 10.72
CA VAL A 178 -35.49 3.90 9.53
C VAL A 178 -34.47 4.92 9.03
N ILE A 179 -33.20 4.53 9.03
CA ILE A 179 -32.08 5.38 8.65
C ILE A 179 -31.73 5.20 7.18
N ALA A 180 -31.61 3.92 6.72
CA ALA A 180 -31.31 3.62 5.32
C ALA A 180 -32.05 2.36 4.85
N THR A 181 -32.32 2.33 3.54
CA THR A 181 -33.05 1.24 2.89
C THR A 181 -32.35 0.74 1.63
N CYS A 182 -32.61 -0.52 1.28
CA CYS A 182 -32.33 -1.10 -0.02
C CYS A 182 -33.64 -1.56 -0.66
N ASN A 183 -33.92 -1.10 -1.89
CA ASN A 183 -35.17 -1.40 -2.60
C ASN A 183 -36.44 -1.11 -1.75
N GLY A 184 -36.39 -0.12 -0.87
CA GLY A 184 -37.46 0.24 0.04
C GLY A 184 -37.59 -0.62 1.32
N SER A 185 -36.68 -1.56 1.52
CA SER A 185 -36.64 -2.42 2.73
C SER A 185 -35.56 -1.95 3.69
N VAL A 186 -35.81 -2.08 5.00
CA VAL A 186 -34.91 -1.60 6.07
C VAL A 186 -33.58 -2.35 6.05
N VAL A 187 -32.48 -1.60 6.00
CA VAL A 187 -31.09 -2.07 6.12
C VAL A 187 -30.44 -1.50 7.38
N ILE A 188 -30.77 -0.24 7.72
CA ILE A 188 -30.29 0.42 8.94
C ILE A 188 -31.48 1.03 9.65
N ALA A 189 -31.63 0.74 10.96
CA ALA A 189 -32.66 1.31 11.81
C ALA A 189 -32.17 1.47 13.25
N ARG A 190 -32.77 2.40 13.98
CA ARG A 190 -32.43 2.74 15.36
C ARG A 190 -33.66 2.76 16.26
N TRP A 191 -33.52 2.29 17.50
CA TRP A 191 -34.47 2.44 18.59
C TRP A 191 -33.75 3.02 19.80
N LEU A 192 -34.44 3.89 20.53
CA LEU A 192 -33.92 4.42 21.80
C LEU A 192 -34.32 3.49 22.93
N GLY A 193 -33.51 3.43 23.99
CA GLY A 193 -33.83 2.70 25.22
C GLY A 193 -34.96 3.40 25.94
N ASN A 194 -36.16 2.81 25.94
CA ASN A 194 -37.34 3.30 26.63
C ASN A 194 -38.37 2.16 26.83
N GLU A 195 -39.52 2.45 27.44
CA GLU A 195 -40.62 1.51 27.68
C GLU A 195 -41.51 1.30 26.43
N THR A 196 -41.27 1.94 25.32
CA THR A 196 -42.06 1.80 24.10
C THR A 196 -41.70 0.52 23.38
N LEU A 197 -42.70 -0.31 23.08
CA LEU A 197 -42.49 -1.56 22.33
C LEU A 197 -41.89 -1.28 20.95
N TYR A 198 -41.12 -2.22 20.41
CA TYR A 198 -40.54 -2.07 19.09
C TYR A 198 -41.58 -1.80 17.99
N TYR A 199 -42.79 -2.40 18.14
CA TYR A 199 -43.99 -2.08 17.34
C TYR A 199 -45.22 -2.53 18.14
N ASP A 200 -46.46 -2.16 17.72
CA ASP A 200 -47.70 -2.34 18.48
C ASP A 200 -47.97 -3.77 18.99
N ASP A 201 -47.55 -4.77 18.24
CA ASP A 201 -47.72 -6.20 18.58
C ASP A 201 -46.41 -6.87 19.03
N SER A 202 -45.33 -6.12 19.30
CA SER A 202 -44.07 -6.67 19.82
C SER A 202 -44.24 -7.03 21.31
N ASP A 203 -43.61 -8.13 21.73
CA ASP A 203 -43.57 -8.54 23.14
C ASP A 203 -42.50 -7.78 23.95
N TYR A 204 -41.63 -6.99 23.27
CA TYR A 204 -40.44 -6.40 23.88
C TYR A 204 -40.32 -4.94 23.62
N ALA A 205 -39.65 -4.25 24.58
CA ALA A 205 -39.16 -2.88 24.44
C ALA A 205 -37.63 -2.87 24.61
N PRO A 206 -36.91 -1.92 23.99
CA PRO A 206 -35.45 -1.81 24.10
C PRO A 206 -35.02 -1.34 25.49
N GLY A 207 -34.25 -2.14 26.24
CA GLY A 207 -33.71 -1.78 27.56
C GLY A 207 -32.65 -0.66 27.48
N ALA A 208 -32.01 -0.48 26.35
CA ALA A 208 -31.07 0.62 26.01
C ALA A 208 -31.15 0.92 24.51
N ALA A 209 -30.32 1.82 23.99
CA ALA A 209 -30.27 2.11 22.56
C ALA A 209 -29.93 0.85 21.73
N ARG A 210 -30.60 0.71 20.60
CA ARG A 210 -30.47 -0.40 19.66
C ARG A 210 -30.23 0.15 18.25
N VAL A 211 -29.24 -0.38 17.56
CA VAL A 211 -29.03 -0.13 16.13
C VAL A 211 -29.00 -1.45 15.41
N PHE A 212 -29.86 -1.60 14.41
CA PHE A 212 -29.73 -2.65 13.40
C PHE A 212 -28.96 -2.07 12.22
N PHE A 213 -27.85 -2.71 11.84
CA PHE A 213 -27.01 -2.33 10.71
C PHE A 213 -26.63 -3.62 9.97
N ALA A 214 -27.33 -3.91 8.88
CA ALA A 214 -27.12 -5.15 8.14
C ALA A 214 -25.74 -5.18 7.49
N LEU A 215 -24.98 -6.27 7.72
CA LEU A 215 -23.66 -6.52 7.12
C LEU A 215 -23.65 -7.85 6.33
N PRO A 216 -22.64 -8.10 5.47
CA PRO A 216 -22.39 -9.37 4.84
C PRO A 216 -22.28 -10.51 5.88
N GLU A 217 -22.47 -11.76 5.45
CA GLU A 217 -22.44 -12.93 6.36
C GLU A 217 -21.13 -13.05 7.13
N LYS A 218 -20.04 -12.62 6.51
CA LYS A 218 -18.72 -12.54 7.14
C LYS A 218 -18.30 -11.08 7.22
N THR A 219 -18.11 -10.58 8.40
CA THR A 219 -17.82 -9.16 8.65
C THR A 219 -16.55 -8.68 7.95
N TYR A 220 -15.53 -9.55 7.78
CA TYR A 220 -14.35 -9.16 7.01
C TYR A 220 -14.66 -8.83 5.55
N GLU A 221 -15.72 -9.38 4.94
CA GLU A 221 -16.13 -9.02 3.57
C GLU A 221 -16.64 -7.58 3.47
N PHE A 222 -17.15 -7.03 4.58
CA PHE A 222 -17.43 -5.60 4.67
C PHE A 222 -16.12 -4.80 4.63
N PHE A 223 -15.16 -5.11 5.48
CA PHE A 223 -13.90 -4.36 5.55
C PHE A 223 -13.05 -4.46 4.28
N ASP A 224 -13.16 -5.57 3.53
CA ASP A 224 -12.44 -5.77 2.27
C ASP A 224 -13.04 -4.98 1.08
N ASP A 225 -14.34 -4.62 1.12
CA ASP A 225 -15.06 -4.02 -0.03
C ASP A 225 -15.83 -2.74 0.31
N ALA A 226 -15.87 -2.32 1.58
CA ALA A 226 -16.58 -1.11 2.00
C ALA A 226 -15.90 0.15 1.49
N THR A 227 -16.72 1.11 1.06
CA THR A 227 -16.25 2.47 0.79
C THR A 227 -15.84 3.18 2.09
N GLU A 228 -15.11 4.28 1.99
CA GLU A 228 -14.79 5.14 3.15
C GLU A 228 -16.05 5.67 3.83
N GLN A 229 -17.07 6.00 3.04
CA GLN A 229 -18.37 6.44 3.57
C GLN A 229 -19.07 5.35 4.38
N ALA A 230 -19.01 4.10 3.93
CA ALA A 230 -19.59 2.97 4.67
C ALA A 230 -18.84 2.68 5.98
N ARG A 231 -17.51 2.79 5.96
CA ARG A 231 -16.69 2.65 7.19
C ARG A 231 -17.01 3.75 8.19
N LEU A 232 -17.12 5.00 7.72
CA LEU A 232 -17.52 6.13 8.56
C LEU A 232 -18.93 5.95 9.13
N MET A 233 -19.89 5.42 8.35
CA MET A 233 -21.22 5.11 8.86
C MET A 233 -21.19 4.05 9.96
N LEU A 234 -20.37 3.02 9.82
CA LEU A 234 -20.22 1.98 10.87
C LEU A 234 -19.57 2.56 12.13
N GLU A 235 -18.55 3.39 11.98
CA GLU A 235 -17.92 4.13 13.07
C GLU A 235 -18.91 4.99 13.82
N ASN A 236 -19.66 5.80 13.10
CA ASN A 236 -20.70 6.65 13.70
C ASN A 236 -21.80 5.82 14.40
N ALA A 237 -22.13 4.64 13.86
CA ALA A 237 -23.08 3.73 14.52
C ALA A 237 -22.54 3.23 15.87
N VAL A 238 -21.24 2.89 15.93
CA VAL A 238 -20.55 2.48 17.19
C VAL A 238 -20.49 3.65 18.18
N LEU A 239 -20.03 4.82 17.72
CA LEU A 239 -19.89 6.04 18.54
C LEU A 239 -21.23 6.46 19.14
N SER A 240 -22.31 6.38 18.37
CA SER A 240 -23.65 6.74 18.82
C SER A 240 -24.23 5.87 19.94
N LEU A 241 -23.64 4.70 20.14
CA LEU A 241 -24.09 3.72 21.13
C LEU A 241 -23.22 3.71 22.40
N LEU A 242 -22.03 4.29 22.37
CA LEU A 242 -21.13 4.28 23.51
C LEU A 242 -21.43 5.41 24.50
N PRO A 243 -21.43 5.14 25.81
CA PRO A 243 -21.55 6.17 26.84
C PRO A 243 -20.19 6.86 27.03
N ILE A 244 -19.66 7.48 26.01
CA ILE A 244 -18.54 8.38 26.19
C ILE A 244 -19.09 9.53 27.02
N GLY A 245 -18.39 9.91 28.10
CA GLY A 245 -18.85 10.97 29.03
C GLY A 245 -18.98 12.32 28.34
N ARG A 246 -20.02 12.46 27.53
CA ARG A 246 -20.33 13.67 26.79
C ARG A 246 -20.75 14.77 27.77
N PRO A 247 -20.24 15.99 27.63
CA PRO A 247 -20.74 17.12 28.38
C PRO A 247 -22.25 17.29 28.15
N ALA A 248 -23.02 17.61 29.16
CA ALA A 248 -24.42 18.01 28.97
C ALA A 248 -24.40 19.28 28.10
N GLY A 249 -24.95 19.21 26.89
CA GLY A 249 -24.88 20.32 25.92
C GLY A 249 -24.11 20.01 24.64
N ASP A 250 -23.42 18.91 24.56
CA ASP A 250 -22.88 18.31 23.33
C ASP A 250 -24.07 17.77 22.51
N ILE A 251 -24.64 18.64 21.68
CA ILE A 251 -25.90 18.39 20.97
C ILE A 251 -25.64 17.72 19.62
N ASP A 252 -24.53 18.03 18.96
CA ASP A 252 -24.15 17.43 17.69
C ASP A 252 -23.34 16.15 17.86
N SER A 253 -22.91 15.86 19.10
CA SER A 253 -22.28 14.59 19.49
C SER A 253 -20.83 14.43 19.05
N ASP A 254 -20.11 15.56 18.90
CA ASP A 254 -18.69 15.55 18.52
C ASP A 254 -17.74 15.51 19.73
N GLY A 255 -18.26 15.51 20.95
CA GLY A 255 -17.52 15.34 22.21
C GLY A 255 -17.20 16.64 22.93
N ASP A 256 -17.51 17.79 22.36
CA ASP A 256 -17.36 19.09 23.02
C ASP A 256 -18.67 19.90 23.07
N VAL A 257 -18.61 21.10 23.59
CA VAL A 257 -19.78 22.02 23.66
C VAL A 257 -19.35 23.38 23.14
N ASP A 258 -19.65 23.62 21.87
CA ASP A 258 -19.17 24.78 21.15
C ASP A 258 -20.29 25.57 20.40
N PHE A 259 -19.89 26.33 19.39
CA PHE A 259 -20.84 27.12 18.59
C PHE A 259 -21.70 26.25 17.65
N HIS A 260 -21.32 25.04 17.32
CA HIS A 260 -22.13 24.13 16.52
C HIS A 260 -23.31 23.63 17.35
N ASP A 261 -23.07 23.21 18.61
CA ASP A 261 -24.11 22.84 19.55
C ASP A 261 -25.03 24.01 19.84
N PHE A 262 -24.44 25.20 20.05
CA PHE A 262 -25.23 26.40 20.24
C PHE A 262 -26.13 26.74 19.05
N ALA A 263 -25.66 26.53 17.83
CA ALA A 263 -26.45 26.72 16.62
C ALA A 263 -27.66 25.78 16.57
N ILE A 264 -27.46 24.49 16.94
CA ILE A 264 -28.54 23.51 17.04
C ILE A 264 -29.49 23.88 18.19
N PHE A 265 -28.97 24.20 19.38
CA PHE A 265 -29.74 24.65 20.52
C PHE A 265 -30.62 25.87 20.17
N ALA A 266 -30.02 26.89 19.55
CA ALA A 266 -30.70 28.12 19.17
C ALA A 266 -31.83 27.90 18.13
N ARG A 267 -31.66 26.91 17.24
CA ARG A 267 -32.66 26.53 16.23
C ARG A 267 -33.97 26.07 16.89
N TYR A 268 -33.86 25.39 18.02
CA TYR A 268 -35.01 24.84 18.72
C TYR A 268 -35.44 25.68 19.93
N TRP A 269 -34.80 26.80 20.18
CA TRP A 269 -35.11 27.71 21.29
C TRP A 269 -36.61 28.07 21.39
N LYS A 270 -37.21 27.83 22.54
CA LYS A 270 -38.64 27.99 22.83
C LYS A 270 -39.58 26.99 22.14
N ASN A 271 -39.07 25.90 21.60
CA ASN A 271 -39.92 24.79 21.23
C ASN A 271 -40.51 24.16 22.50
N SER A 272 -41.70 23.64 22.39
CA SER A 272 -42.39 22.87 23.44
C SER A 272 -42.94 21.58 22.87
N GLY A 273 -43.07 20.56 23.72
CA GLY A 273 -43.48 19.22 23.31
C GLY A 273 -42.39 18.46 22.59
N CYS A 274 -41.15 18.70 22.94
CA CYS A 274 -39.96 17.95 22.47
C CYS A 274 -39.95 16.57 23.08
N ILE A 275 -40.79 15.71 22.54
CA ILE A 275 -40.80 14.29 22.97
C ILE A 275 -39.50 13.60 22.61
N PRO A 276 -39.06 12.58 23.35
CA PRO A 276 -37.94 11.75 22.96
C PRO A 276 -38.01 11.33 21.48
N ASN A 277 -36.91 11.40 20.78
CA ASN A 277 -36.78 11.18 19.31
C ASN A 277 -37.32 12.30 18.41
N SER A 278 -37.76 13.42 18.92
CA SER A 278 -38.04 14.59 18.09
C SER A 278 -36.71 15.30 17.75
N PRO A 279 -36.63 16.02 16.61
CA PRO A 279 -35.42 16.77 16.25
C PRO A 279 -34.94 17.76 17.31
N CYS A 280 -35.83 18.19 18.22
CA CYS A 280 -35.51 19.11 19.30
C CYS A 280 -35.10 18.42 20.62
N SER A 281 -35.26 17.08 20.73
CA SER A 281 -35.04 16.36 21.99
C SER A 281 -33.60 16.46 22.52
N ARG A 282 -32.61 16.66 21.65
CA ARG A 282 -31.23 16.86 22.06
C ARG A 282 -30.96 18.23 22.69
N ALA A 283 -31.74 19.22 22.32
CA ALA A 283 -31.69 20.58 22.92
C ALA A 283 -32.50 20.70 24.22
N ASP A 284 -33.35 19.72 24.54
CA ASP A 284 -34.05 19.57 25.81
C ASP A 284 -33.11 18.84 26.82
N LEU A 285 -32.24 19.60 27.44
CA LEU A 285 -31.20 19.13 28.34
C LEU A 285 -31.73 18.78 29.73
N THR A 286 -32.92 19.31 30.07
CA THR A 286 -33.62 19.02 31.34
C THR A 286 -34.52 17.80 31.25
N GLY A 287 -34.96 17.40 30.03
CA GLY A 287 -35.88 16.30 29.80
C GLY A 287 -37.34 16.66 30.14
N ASP A 288 -37.68 17.95 30.25
CA ASP A 288 -39.03 18.41 30.61
C ASP A 288 -39.94 18.63 29.39
N MET A 289 -39.45 18.34 28.19
CA MET A 289 -40.11 18.52 26.87
C MET A 289 -40.22 19.94 26.36
N ASP A 290 -39.66 20.92 27.05
CA ASP A 290 -39.65 22.34 26.67
C ASP A 290 -38.20 22.84 26.57
N ILE A 291 -37.82 23.56 25.52
CA ILE A 291 -36.48 24.16 25.40
C ILE A 291 -36.56 25.58 25.92
N ALA A 292 -36.10 25.78 27.14
CA ALA A 292 -36.29 27.01 27.91
C ALA A 292 -34.99 27.51 28.58
N ALA A 293 -35.14 28.37 29.60
CA ALA A 293 -33.97 29.00 30.23
C ALA A 293 -33.14 28.04 31.09
N ASP A 294 -33.72 26.99 31.59
CA ASP A 294 -33.07 25.93 32.36
C ASP A 294 -32.18 25.04 31.50
N ASP A 295 -32.63 24.73 30.28
CA ASP A 295 -31.76 24.04 29.28
C ASP A 295 -30.57 24.92 28.89
N LEU A 296 -30.83 26.23 28.66
CA LEU A 296 -29.76 27.17 28.39
C LEU A 296 -28.76 27.28 29.56
N MET A 297 -29.22 27.14 30.79
CA MET A 297 -28.34 27.13 31.97
C MET A 297 -27.45 25.88 31.97
N LEU A 298 -28.01 24.69 31.71
CA LEU A 298 -27.23 23.46 31.57
C LEU A 298 -26.26 23.52 30.40
N PHE A 299 -26.69 24.08 29.28
CA PHE A 299 -25.83 24.34 28.13
C PHE A 299 -24.66 25.23 28.49
N THR A 300 -24.89 26.37 29.13
CA THR A 300 -23.83 27.32 29.51
C THR A 300 -22.89 26.78 30.60
N ASP A 301 -23.37 25.91 31.49
CA ASP A 301 -22.53 25.24 32.50
C ASP A 301 -21.53 24.25 31.85
N SER A 302 -21.85 23.82 30.65
CA SER A 302 -21.00 22.91 29.85
C SER A 302 -20.22 23.63 28.74
N TRP A 303 -20.45 24.92 28.53
CA TRP A 303 -19.83 25.71 27.49
C TRP A 303 -18.29 25.58 27.46
N LEU A 304 -17.74 25.22 26.31
CA LEU A 304 -16.32 24.92 26.08
C LEU A 304 -15.76 23.75 26.93
N LYS A 305 -16.61 22.88 27.48
CA LYS A 305 -16.16 21.62 28.04
C LYS A 305 -15.89 20.66 26.89
N GLY A 306 -14.79 19.94 27.01
CA GLY A 306 -14.35 19.01 25.99
C GLY A 306 -13.64 19.64 24.80
N VAL A 307 -13.68 20.98 24.63
CA VAL A 307 -13.03 21.66 23.50
C VAL A 307 -11.54 21.33 23.49
N ASP A 308 -11.16 20.59 22.49
CA ASP A 308 -9.75 20.29 22.23
C ASP A 308 -9.11 21.47 21.49
N THR A 309 -7.98 21.93 21.97
CA THR A 309 -7.13 22.97 21.37
C THR A 309 -5.75 22.45 21.01
N THR A 310 -5.54 21.15 21.20
CA THR A 310 -4.27 20.51 20.87
C THR A 310 -4.21 20.13 19.40
N VAL A 311 -3.06 20.19 18.83
CA VAL A 311 -2.81 19.81 17.43
C VAL A 311 -2.25 18.40 17.44
N PRO A 312 -2.68 17.50 16.54
CA PRO A 312 -2.10 16.16 16.48
C PRO A 312 -0.57 16.18 16.33
N GLU A 313 0.07 15.17 16.87
CA GLU A 313 1.51 14.97 16.75
C GLU A 313 1.83 13.78 15.80
N PRO A 314 2.83 13.88 14.93
CA PRO A 314 3.84 14.95 14.85
C PRO A 314 3.34 16.22 14.15
N ASN A 315 3.62 17.36 14.75
CA ASN A 315 3.39 18.66 14.12
C ASN A 315 4.74 19.36 13.89
N ILE A 316 5.23 19.36 12.70
CA ILE A 316 4.78 19.24 11.29
C ILE A 316 4.71 17.75 10.89
N MET A 317 3.78 17.39 10.00
CA MET A 317 3.68 16.03 9.45
C MET A 317 4.92 15.61 8.67
N SER A 318 5.12 14.31 8.56
CA SER A 318 6.21 13.69 7.80
C SER A 318 5.70 12.44 7.08
N TRP A 319 6.57 11.83 6.28
CA TRP A 319 6.28 10.63 5.53
C TRP A 319 6.76 9.38 6.28
N GLN A 320 5.92 8.38 6.39
CA GLN A 320 6.31 7.01 6.73
C GLN A 320 6.86 6.32 5.47
N VAL A 321 6.16 6.49 4.34
CA VAL A 321 6.63 6.14 3.00
C VAL A 321 6.44 7.36 2.11
N GLU A 322 7.53 7.93 1.64
CA GLU A 322 7.49 9.04 0.68
C GLU A 322 6.74 8.62 -0.60
N PRO A 323 6.10 9.56 -1.33
CA PRO A 323 5.50 9.28 -2.62
C PRO A 323 6.41 8.43 -3.51
N VAL A 324 6.00 7.20 -3.81
CA VAL A 324 6.74 6.24 -4.62
C VAL A 324 5.87 5.72 -5.76
N THR A 325 6.43 5.65 -6.96
CA THR A 325 5.73 5.18 -8.14
C THR A 325 5.44 3.68 -8.07
N THR A 326 4.18 3.30 -8.22
CA THR A 326 3.74 1.90 -8.21
C THR A 326 3.41 1.38 -9.61
N SER A 327 2.95 2.28 -10.51
CA SER A 327 2.57 1.90 -11.88
C SER A 327 2.79 3.05 -12.88
N THR A 328 2.32 2.86 -14.10
CA THR A 328 2.26 3.93 -15.12
C THR A 328 1.21 5.00 -14.80
N SER A 329 0.33 4.74 -13.83
CA SER A 329 -0.82 5.61 -13.52
C SER A 329 -1.12 5.75 -12.03
N SER A 330 -0.25 5.26 -11.14
CA SER A 330 -0.43 5.38 -9.69
C SER A 330 0.88 5.66 -8.95
N ILE A 331 0.74 6.32 -7.79
CA ILE A 331 1.80 6.66 -6.85
C ILE A 331 1.28 6.32 -5.46
N TYR A 332 1.99 5.46 -4.73
CA TYR A 332 1.69 5.13 -3.33
C TYR A 332 2.39 6.11 -2.40
N MET A 333 1.75 6.49 -1.33
CA MET A 333 2.33 7.29 -0.27
C MET A 333 1.68 7.00 1.09
N GLU A 334 2.46 7.13 2.16
CA GLU A 334 2.00 6.90 3.53
C GLU A 334 2.53 8.01 4.44
N ALA A 335 1.62 8.70 5.10
CA ALA A 335 1.97 9.68 6.13
C ALA A 335 2.44 8.96 7.41
N THR A 336 3.33 9.58 8.18
CA THR A 336 3.61 9.11 9.54
C THR A 336 2.31 9.07 10.33
N THR A 337 2.08 8.00 11.10
CA THR A 337 0.90 7.91 11.96
C THR A 337 0.89 9.08 12.93
N ALA A 338 -0.17 9.86 12.88
CA ALA A 338 -0.41 10.94 13.82
C ALA A 338 -1.26 10.44 14.99
N THR A 339 -1.08 11.06 16.14
CA THR A 339 -1.84 10.75 17.36
C THR A 339 -2.33 12.03 18.00
N ASP A 340 -3.52 11.97 18.55
CA ASP A 340 -4.08 12.97 19.45
C ASP A 340 -4.51 12.32 20.76
N THR A 341 -4.61 13.10 21.82
CA THR A 341 -4.92 12.58 23.15
C THR A 341 -6.41 12.42 23.41
N GLN A 342 -7.25 13.05 22.59
CA GLN A 342 -8.68 13.16 22.86
C GLN A 342 -9.56 12.75 21.67
N ASN A 343 -9.05 12.83 20.42
CA ASN A 343 -9.86 12.71 19.22
C ASN A 343 -9.23 11.80 18.16
N GLY A 344 -10.05 11.34 17.21
CA GLY A 344 -9.62 10.65 16.01
C GLY A 344 -8.75 11.52 15.11
N ILE A 345 -8.10 10.92 14.13
CA ILE A 345 -7.20 11.62 13.20
C ILE A 345 -7.68 11.46 11.77
N GLU A 346 -7.71 12.57 11.05
CA GLU A 346 -7.88 12.59 9.60
C GLU A 346 -6.62 13.11 8.91
N TYR A 347 -6.34 12.57 7.73
CA TYR A 347 -5.19 12.94 6.90
C TYR A 347 -5.67 13.62 5.61
N TYR A 348 -4.86 14.53 5.11
CA TYR A 348 -5.09 15.19 3.83
C TYR A 348 -3.81 15.14 2.99
N PHE A 349 -3.91 14.56 1.79
CA PHE A 349 -2.83 14.52 0.83
C PHE A 349 -3.14 15.50 -0.30
N GLN A 350 -2.25 16.44 -0.53
CA GLN A 350 -2.41 17.47 -1.55
C GLN A 350 -1.40 17.32 -2.66
N CYS A 351 -1.89 17.29 -3.91
CA CYS A 351 -1.07 17.41 -5.08
C CYS A 351 -0.72 18.90 -5.33
N THR A 352 0.54 19.26 -5.17
CA THR A 352 1.00 20.66 -5.36
C THR A 352 1.53 20.93 -6.75
N SER A 353 1.84 19.88 -7.54
CA SER A 353 2.28 19.96 -8.94
C SER A 353 1.92 18.68 -9.68
N GLY A 354 1.64 18.78 -10.99
CA GLY A 354 1.34 17.65 -11.86
C GLY A 354 -0.16 17.45 -12.16
N ASN A 355 -1.05 18.21 -11.52
CA ASN A 355 -2.51 18.09 -11.65
C ASN A 355 -3.06 16.70 -11.25
N GLY A 356 -2.43 16.04 -10.28
CA GLY A 356 -2.99 14.85 -9.65
C GLY A 356 -4.16 15.22 -8.72
N PRO A 357 -4.97 14.24 -8.31
CA PRO A 357 -6.07 14.48 -7.36
C PRO A 357 -5.52 14.74 -5.96
N ASP A 358 -6.23 15.55 -5.19
CA ASP A 358 -6.13 15.62 -3.75
C ASP A 358 -6.96 14.48 -3.13
N SER A 359 -6.60 14.02 -1.92
CA SER A 359 -7.32 12.93 -1.27
C SER A 359 -8.67 13.34 -0.67
N GLY A 360 -8.88 14.64 -0.38
CA GLY A 360 -9.83 15.05 0.64
C GLY A 360 -9.32 14.66 2.03
N TRP A 361 -10.09 15.00 3.09
CA TRP A 361 -9.86 14.53 4.44
C TRP A 361 -10.30 13.06 4.56
N ARG A 362 -9.48 12.24 5.23
CA ARG A 362 -9.68 10.79 5.34
C ARG A 362 -9.02 10.23 6.62
N TYR A 363 -9.58 9.17 7.17
CA TYR A 363 -9.03 8.54 8.38
C TYR A 363 -7.75 7.75 8.13
N GLY A 364 -7.57 7.19 6.95
CA GLY A 364 -6.37 6.41 6.62
C GLY A 364 -5.16 7.29 6.29
N ASN A 365 -3.98 6.93 6.80
CA ASN A 365 -2.71 7.60 6.54
C ASN A 365 -2.05 7.19 5.20
N ILE A 366 -2.72 6.36 4.40
CA ILE A 366 -2.25 5.88 3.09
C ILE A 366 -3.09 6.52 1.99
N PHE A 367 -2.43 6.99 0.93
CA PHE A 367 -3.08 7.48 -0.28
C PHE A 367 -2.41 6.94 -1.53
N GLU A 368 -3.18 6.37 -2.43
CA GLU A 368 -2.71 5.88 -3.73
C GLU A 368 -3.62 6.36 -4.85
N PRO A 369 -3.39 7.58 -5.37
CA PRO A 369 -4.15 8.10 -6.52
C PRO A 369 -3.90 7.26 -7.76
N ASN A 370 -4.98 6.97 -8.49
CA ASN A 370 -4.98 6.23 -9.75
C ASN A 370 -5.37 7.15 -10.93
N GLY A 371 -5.14 6.68 -12.14
CA GLY A 371 -5.48 7.44 -13.36
C GLY A 371 -4.55 8.62 -13.65
N LEU A 372 -3.38 8.63 -13.05
CA LEU A 372 -2.32 9.61 -13.33
C LEU A 372 -1.78 9.45 -14.74
N ALA A 373 -1.28 10.53 -15.33
CA ALA A 373 -0.66 10.48 -16.66
C ALA A 373 0.71 9.81 -16.61
N MET A 374 0.97 8.92 -17.57
CA MET A 374 2.22 8.18 -17.73
C MET A 374 3.43 9.12 -17.89
N GLY A 375 4.55 8.81 -17.25
CA GLY A 375 5.81 9.55 -17.34
C GLY A 375 5.75 10.98 -16.81
N THR A 376 4.77 11.28 -15.96
CA THR A 376 4.49 12.61 -15.44
C THR A 376 4.93 12.74 -13.99
N GLU A 377 5.47 13.90 -13.64
CA GLU A 377 5.87 14.22 -12.27
C GLU A 377 4.69 14.78 -11.47
N TYR A 378 4.56 14.27 -10.24
CA TYR A 378 3.57 14.71 -9.27
C TYR A 378 4.27 15.01 -7.96
N THR A 379 3.95 16.15 -7.37
CA THR A 379 4.49 16.55 -6.08
C THR A 379 3.36 16.55 -5.06
N TYR A 380 3.50 15.78 -3.99
CA TYR A 380 2.53 15.67 -2.91
C TYR A 380 3.09 16.17 -1.59
N ARG A 381 2.19 16.65 -0.74
CA ARG A 381 2.43 16.93 0.68
C ARG A 381 1.25 16.45 1.50
N THR A 382 1.46 16.21 2.79
CA THR A 382 0.42 15.72 3.69
C THR A 382 0.33 16.56 4.94
N LYS A 383 -0.85 16.62 5.53
CA LYS A 383 -1.13 17.14 6.87
C LYS A 383 -2.18 16.25 7.55
N ALA A 384 -2.31 16.38 8.85
CA ALA A 384 -3.34 15.74 9.63
C ALA A 384 -4.17 16.77 10.39
N ARG A 385 -5.37 16.37 10.82
CA ARG A 385 -6.16 17.10 11.79
C ARG A 385 -6.82 16.12 12.75
N ASP A 386 -7.20 16.61 13.91
CA ASP A 386 -8.10 15.88 14.78
C ASP A 386 -9.55 15.96 14.29
N THR A 387 -10.44 15.21 14.96
CA THR A 387 -11.89 15.23 14.71
C THR A 387 -12.66 16.02 15.77
N SER A 388 -11.97 16.87 16.53
CA SER A 388 -12.63 17.80 17.47
C SER A 388 -13.46 18.84 16.73
N GLY A 389 -14.37 19.50 17.45
CA GLY A 389 -15.14 20.62 16.89
C GLY A 389 -14.28 21.76 16.34
N ASN A 390 -13.04 21.89 16.82
CA ASN A 390 -12.07 22.88 16.33
C ASN A 390 -11.26 22.42 15.12
N LEU A 391 -11.24 21.11 14.79
CA LEU A 391 -10.49 20.53 13.69
C LEU A 391 -9.03 21.03 13.68
N ASN A 392 -8.31 20.82 14.79
CA ASN A 392 -6.94 21.35 14.92
C ASN A 392 -5.99 20.67 13.94
N GLU A 393 -5.36 21.45 13.06
CA GLU A 393 -4.55 20.96 11.96
C GLU A 393 -3.05 21.02 12.24
N THR A 394 -2.30 20.02 11.81
CA THR A 394 -0.83 20.03 11.79
C THR A 394 -0.29 20.93 10.68
N GLY A 395 0.99 21.27 10.76
CA GLY A 395 1.72 21.83 9.63
C GLY A 395 1.92 20.79 8.50
N TRP A 396 2.04 21.26 7.26
CA TRP A 396 2.31 20.44 6.09
C TRP A 396 3.68 19.76 6.16
N SER A 397 3.75 18.52 5.70
CA SER A 397 5.02 17.83 5.44
C SER A 397 5.87 18.56 4.38
N ILE A 398 7.15 18.19 4.30
CA ILE A 398 8.01 18.58 3.18
C ILE A 398 7.41 17.93 1.91
N PRO A 399 7.16 18.72 0.84
CA PRO A 399 6.68 18.18 -0.43
C PRO A 399 7.71 17.21 -1.04
N VAL A 400 7.23 16.09 -1.58
CA VAL A 400 8.05 15.08 -2.26
C VAL A 400 7.49 14.83 -3.65
N THR A 401 8.39 14.67 -4.63
CA THR A 401 8.04 14.43 -6.03
C THR A 401 8.29 12.98 -6.40
N ALA A 402 7.31 12.37 -7.08
CA ALA A 402 7.44 11.07 -7.73
C ALA A 402 7.01 11.18 -9.18
N LYS A 403 7.56 10.32 -10.05
CA LYS A 403 7.28 10.30 -11.48
C LYS A 403 6.73 8.95 -11.88
N THR A 404 5.53 8.89 -12.45
CA THR A 404 4.92 7.66 -12.95
C THR A 404 5.80 6.97 -14.00
N PHE A 405 5.76 5.63 -14.05
CA PHE A 405 6.55 4.89 -15.02
C PHE A 405 6.12 5.21 -16.45
N LYS A 406 7.08 5.15 -17.39
CA LYS A 406 6.81 5.01 -18.81
C LYS A 406 6.73 3.52 -19.16
N ILE A 407 5.98 3.18 -20.21
CA ILE A 407 5.91 1.82 -20.74
C ILE A 407 6.29 1.82 -22.21
N PHE A 408 6.99 0.79 -22.64
CA PHE A 408 7.33 0.54 -24.04
C PHE A 408 6.96 -0.88 -24.41
N TYR A 409 6.70 -1.13 -25.70
CA TYR A 409 6.19 -2.40 -26.19
C TYR A 409 7.24 -3.20 -26.97
N GLU A 410 6.94 -4.46 -27.28
CA GLU A 410 7.64 -5.44 -28.10
C GLU A 410 8.69 -6.30 -27.40
N ILE A 411 9.20 -5.93 -26.25
CA ILE A 411 10.05 -6.76 -25.39
C ILE A 411 9.55 -6.69 -23.97
N ALA A 412 9.90 -7.69 -23.16
CA ALA A 412 9.57 -7.77 -21.75
C ALA A 412 10.81 -7.61 -20.85
N ASP A 413 11.97 -8.03 -21.36
CA ASP A 413 13.21 -8.17 -20.62
C ASP A 413 14.26 -7.21 -21.20
N ALA A 414 14.27 -5.95 -20.72
CA ALA A 414 15.24 -4.92 -21.17
C ALA A 414 16.51 -5.01 -20.32
N SER A 415 17.48 -5.82 -20.76
CA SER A 415 18.69 -6.18 -19.99
C SER A 415 19.87 -5.24 -20.20
N ALA A 416 20.03 -4.65 -21.39
CA ALA A 416 21.10 -3.70 -21.68
C ALA A 416 20.61 -2.54 -22.54
N ALA A 417 21.04 -1.31 -22.22
CA ALA A 417 20.67 -0.13 -22.99
C ALA A 417 21.74 0.97 -22.94
N VAL A 418 21.79 1.77 -24.02
CA VAL A 418 22.59 3.00 -24.09
C VAL A 418 21.82 4.11 -24.82
N ALA A 419 22.11 5.35 -24.49
CA ALA A 419 21.61 6.51 -25.25
C ALA A 419 22.23 6.48 -26.67
N LEU A 420 21.41 6.62 -27.72
CA LEU A 420 21.87 6.66 -29.12
C LEU A 420 21.95 8.10 -29.66
N ALA A 421 20.97 8.90 -29.30
CA ALA A 421 20.86 10.31 -29.68
C ALA A 421 20.04 11.03 -28.58
N PRO A 422 19.87 12.37 -28.63
CA PRO A 422 18.92 13.01 -27.74
C PRO A 422 17.56 12.33 -27.80
N ASP A 423 17.04 11.88 -26.66
CA ASP A 423 15.76 11.20 -26.47
C ASP A 423 15.63 9.79 -27.11
N LEU A 424 16.62 9.32 -27.88
CA LEU A 424 16.65 7.98 -28.46
C LEU A 424 17.62 7.08 -27.73
N PHE A 425 17.19 5.86 -27.45
CA PHE A 425 18.04 4.84 -26.82
C PHE A 425 17.91 3.50 -27.53
N VAL A 426 18.99 2.73 -27.53
CA VAL A 426 19.02 1.39 -28.07
C VAL A 426 19.01 0.39 -26.92
N VAL A 427 18.22 -0.68 -27.10
CA VAL A 427 18.01 -1.74 -26.09
C VAL A 427 18.33 -3.10 -26.72
N ALA A 428 19.00 -3.95 -25.96
CA ALA A 428 19.06 -5.39 -26.17
C ALA A 428 18.19 -6.07 -25.09
N ASP A 429 17.56 -7.18 -25.48
CA ASP A 429 16.89 -8.08 -24.57
C ASP A 429 17.68 -9.40 -24.46
N ASP A 430 17.50 -10.12 -23.38
CA ASP A 430 18.19 -11.37 -23.10
C ASP A 430 17.67 -12.54 -23.95
N GLU A 431 16.44 -12.47 -24.48
CA GLU A 431 15.79 -13.55 -25.23
C GLU A 431 16.05 -13.52 -26.75
N THR A 432 16.40 -12.36 -27.31
CA THR A 432 16.54 -12.20 -28.76
C THR A 432 17.87 -11.55 -29.15
N ASN A 433 18.42 -11.93 -30.30
CA ASN A 433 19.64 -11.33 -30.84
C ASN A 433 19.29 -10.13 -31.72
N LYS A 434 18.56 -9.16 -31.13
CA LYS A 434 18.16 -7.94 -31.80
C LYS A 434 18.46 -6.70 -30.97
N LEU A 435 18.89 -5.67 -31.66
CA LEU A 435 18.92 -4.33 -31.11
C LEU A 435 17.67 -3.57 -31.54
N ARG A 436 17.06 -2.83 -30.63
CA ARG A 436 15.85 -2.02 -30.88
C ARG A 436 16.05 -0.60 -30.40
N VAL A 437 15.56 0.35 -31.19
CA VAL A 437 15.61 1.78 -30.85
C VAL A 437 14.24 2.26 -30.42
N TYR A 438 14.20 2.95 -29.29
CA TYR A 438 12.99 3.56 -28.73
C TYR A 438 13.18 5.08 -28.60
N ASP A 439 12.05 5.79 -28.62
CA ASP A 439 12.00 7.23 -28.35
C ASP A 439 11.45 7.46 -26.94
N MET A 440 12.29 8.03 -26.06
CA MET A 440 11.91 8.31 -24.67
C MET A 440 10.75 9.29 -24.54
N ASN A 441 10.52 10.12 -25.54
CA ASN A 441 9.39 11.07 -25.59
C ASN A 441 8.10 10.48 -26.12
N ASN A 442 8.14 9.23 -26.61
CA ASN A 442 6.98 8.55 -27.19
C ASN A 442 6.67 7.21 -26.50
N PRO A 443 6.45 7.22 -25.16
CA PRO A 443 6.05 6.00 -24.44
C PRO A 443 4.68 5.51 -24.89
N GLY A 444 4.38 4.22 -24.68
CA GLY A 444 3.14 3.59 -25.12
C GLY A 444 3.23 2.99 -26.54
N PHE A 445 4.43 3.01 -27.14
CA PHE A 445 4.68 2.46 -28.49
C PHE A 445 5.82 1.44 -28.48
N GLY A 446 5.90 0.65 -29.56
CA GLY A 446 6.99 -0.27 -29.82
C GLY A 446 8.26 0.44 -30.36
N ALA A 447 9.25 -0.36 -30.69
CA ALA A 447 10.51 0.14 -31.26
C ALA A 447 10.28 0.91 -32.58
N ILE A 448 10.96 2.04 -32.74
CA ILE A 448 10.92 2.82 -33.99
C ILE A 448 11.78 2.20 -35.10
N ALA A 449 12.76 1.37 -34.71
CA ALA A 449 13.61 0.60 -35.62
C ALA A 449 14.19 -0.62 -34.89
N ASP A 450 14.47 -1.68 -35.61
CA ASP A 450 15.19 -2.86 -35.09
C ASP A 450 16.22 -3.41 -36.10
N ALA A 451 17.24 -4.10 -35.58
CA ALA A 451 18.21 -4.80 -36.40
C ALA A 451 18.61 -6.14 -35.77
N LYS A 452 18.72 -7.19 -36.60
CA LYS A 452 19.27 -8.48 -36.17
C LYS A 452 20.79 -8.41 -36.15
N ILE A 453 21.39 -8.94 -35.06
CA ILE A 453 22.85 -9.03 -34.93
C ILE A 453 23.33 -10.50 -34.87
N GLY A 454 22.43 -11.46 -34.70
CA GLY A 454 22.78 -12.87 -34.57
C GLY A 454 23.58 -13.46 -35.72
N ASP A 455 23.40 -12.94 -36.96
CA ASP A 455 24.15 -13.41 -38.13
C ASP A 455 25.66 -13.08 -38.06
N PHE A 456 26.05 -12.19 -37.15
CA PHE A 456 27.44 -11.71 -36.96
C PHE A 456 28.08 -12.25 -35.68
N LEU A 457 27.32 -12.97 -34.86
CA LEU A 457 27.76 -13.52 -33.58
C LEU A 457 28.03 -15.01 -33.68
N ASN A 458 28.73 -15.56 -32.69
CA ASN A 458 28.98 -17.01 -32.60
C ASN A 458 27.77 -17.72 -31.99
N ILE A 459 26.84 -18.11 -32.84
CA ILE A 459 25.51 -18.63 -32.43
C ILE A 459 25.41 -20.12 -32.60
N ASP A 460 24.97 -20.84 -31.57
CA ASP A 460 24.49 -22.20 -31.66
C ASP A 460 23.11 -22.23 -32.34
N PRO A 461 22.96 -22.86 -33.52
CA PRO A 461 21.68 -22.93 -34.19
C PRO A 461 20.55 -23.59 -33.37
N CYS A 462 20.93 -24.48 -32.43
CA CYS A 462 19.98 -25.18 -31.55
C CYS A 462 19.61 -24.33 -30.32
N HIS A 463 20.50 -23.42 -29.91
CA HIS A 463 20.38 -22.60 -28.72
C HIS A 463 20.87 -21.16 -29.05
N PRO A 464 20.10 -20.42 -29.87
CA PRO A 464 20.57 -19.16 -30.48
C PRO A 464 20.63 -17.96 -29.51
N GLU A 465 20.08 -18.07 -28.34
CA GLU A 465 20.04 -17.01 -27.34
C GLU A 465 21.46 -16.64 -26.88
N THR A 466 21.77 -15.34 -26.95
CA THR A 466 23.10 -14.82 -26.53
C THR A 466 23.09 -14.24 -25.13
N ASP A 467 21.91 -13.90 -24.59
CA ASP A 467 21.79 -13.38 -23.22
C ASP A 467 22.64 -12.12 -22.99
N ILE A 468 22.34 -11.05 -23.75
CA ILE A 468 23.06 -9.78 -23.67
C ILE A 468 22.63 -9.05 -22.40
N GLU A 469 23.58 -8.72 -21.52
CA GLU A 469 23.31 -8.26 -20.17
C GLU A 469 23.97 -6.89 -19.83
N GLY A 470 24.89 -6.41 -20.66
CA GLY A 470 25.53 -5.14 -20.43
C GLY A 470 25.94 -4.42 -21.70
N ALA A 471 25.90 -3.09 -21.68
CA ALA A 471 26.27 -2.24 -22.80
C ALA A 471 26.90 -0.94 -22.32
N THR A 472 27.86 -0.42 -23.10
CA THR A 472 28.44 0.91 -22.86
C THR A 472 28.98 1.55 -24.14
N TRP A 473 28.92 2.87 -24.23
CA TRP A 473 29.62 3.63 -25.25
C TRP A 473 31.13 3.71 -24.96
N PHE A 474 31.94 3.39 -25.97
CA PHE A 474 33.39 3.51 -25.87
C PHE A 474 34.01 3.82 -27.25
N ASN A 475 34.72 4.89 -27.35
CA ASN A 475 35.46 5.32 -28.59
C ASN A 475 34.62 5.27 -29.88
N GLY A 476 33.36 5.74 -29.80
CA GLY A 476 32.45 5.83 -30.95
C GLY A 476 31.77 4.50 -31.33
N ARG A 477 31.89 3.49 -30.52
CA ARG A 477 31.21 2.17 -30.64
C ARG A 477 30.40 1.86 -29.39
N ILE A 478 29.42 1.00 -29.53
CA ILE A 478 28.75 0.38 -28.40
C ILE A 478 29.38 -0.98 -28.18
N PHE A 479 29.91 -1.20 -26.99
CA PHE A 479 30.38 -2.51 -26.53
C PHE A 479 29.27 -3.21 -25.78
N TRP A 480 29.13 -4.50 -26.03
CA TRP A 480 28.12 -5.39 -25.47
C TRP A 480 28.79 -6.58 -24.82
N ILE A 481 28.25 -7.01 -23.67
CA ILE A 481 28.69 -8.23 -23.00
C ILE A 481 27.47 -9.12 -22.73
N THR A 482 27.64 -10.41 -22.92
CA THR A 482 26.65 -11.42 -22.60
C THR A 482 26.85 -11.90 -21.16
N SER A 483 25.95 -12.69 -20.62
CA SER A 483 26.00 -13.16 -19.22
C SER A 483 27.27 -14.00 -18.91
N HIS A 484 27.89 -14.60 -19.90
CA HIS A 484 28.99 -15.59 -19.74
C HIS A 484 28.62 -16.66 -18.72
N GLY A 485 27.34 -16.96 -18.58
CA GLY A 485 26.76 -17.93 -17.68
C GLY A 485 26.08 -19.10 -18.39
N ARG A 486 25.74 -20.12 -17.62
CA ARG A 486 24.88 -21.21 -18.08
C ARG A 486 23.44 -20.69 -18.23
N ASN A 487 22.57 -21.44 -18.89
CA ASN A 487 21.15 -21.07 -18.93
C ASN A 487 20.44 -21.32 -17.59
N ALA A 488 19.15 -21.04 -17.51
CA ALA A 488 18.35 -21.21 -16.30
C ALA A 488 18.27 -22.66 -15.78
N ASP A 489 18.53 -23.66 -16.63
CA ASP A 489 18.59 -25.08 -16.27
C ASP A 489 20.02 -25.55 -15.92
N GLY A 490 21.01 -24.66 -15.93
CA GLY A 490 22.42 -24.99 -15.72
C GLY A 490 23.11 -25.62 -16.95
N LYS A 491 22.54 -25.44 -18.15
CA LYS A 491 23.10 -25.97 -19.40
C LYS A 491 24.12 -25.00 -19.99
N TYR A 492 25.20 -25.55 -20.53
CA TYR A 492 26.24 -24.81 -21.25
C TYR A 492 25.77 -24.52 -22.69
N TRP A 493 25.62 -23.25 -23.04
CA TRP A 493 25.33 -22.78 -24.40
C TRP A 493 26.39 -21.79 -24.83
N TYR A 494 27.23 -22.15 -25.83
CA TYR A 494 28.37 -21.32 -26.24
C TYR A 494 27.92 -19.95 -26.83
N SER A 495 26.68 -19.80 -27.28
CA SER A 495 26.11 -18.52 -27.72
C SER A 495 26.14 -17.43 -26.63
N ARG A 496 26.16 -17.84 -25.37
CA ARG A 496 26.12 -16.93 -24.20
C ARG A 496 27.48 -16.40 -23.75
N TYR A 497 28.57 -16.68 -24.51
CA TYR A 497 29.96 -16.32 -24.14
C TYR A 497 30.55 -15.37 -25.18
N GLN A 498 30.12 -14.12 -25.19
CA GLN A 498 30.52 -13.15 -26.20
C GLN A 498 30.72 -11.75 -25.62
N PHE A 499 31.81 -11.13 -26.05
CA PHE A 499 32.09 -9.72 -25.78
C PHE A 499 32.38 -9.07 -27.13
N PHE A 500 31.51 -8.17 -27.59
CA PHE A 500 31.52 -7.64 -28.95
C PHE A 500 31.27 -6.16 -29.01
N ALA A 501 31.62 -5.54 -30.14
CA ALA A 501 31.42 -4.11 -30.41
C ALA A 501 30.63 -3.91 -31.68
N THR A 502 29.78 -2.89 -31.67
CA THR A 502 28.97 -2.48 -32.83
C THR A 502 29.12 -0.99 -33.11
N THR A 503 29.12 -0.66 -34.41
CA THR A 503 28.78 0.69 -34.89
C THR A 503 27.31 0.71 -35.24
N VAL A 504 26.57 1.69 -34.67
CA VAL A 504 25.14 1.81 -34.83
C VAL A 504 24.79 3.17 -35.40
N THR A 505 24.00 3.20 -36.48
CA THR A 505 23.47 4.42 -37.07
C THR A 505 21.99 4.27 -37.39
N LEU A 506 21.20 5.33 -37.14
CA LEU A 506 19.78 5.39 -37.47
C LEU A 506 19.58 6.31 -38.68
N GLU A 507 19.12 5.76 -39.81
CA GLU A 507 18.80 6.51 -41.02
C GLU A 507 17.28 6.47 -41.25
N GLY A 508 16.58 7.55 -40.85
CA GLY A 508 15.14 7.53 -40.79
C GLY A 508 14.64 6.50 -39.78
N ASN A 509 13.88 5.52 -40.22
CA ASN A 509 13.37 4.40 -39.38
C ASN A 509 14.18 3.09 -39.62
N GLU A 510 15.35 3.16 -40.26
CA GLU A 510 16.19 1.99 -40.49
C GLU A 510 17.37 2.03 -39.54
N LEU A 511 17.50 0.99 -38.71
CA LEU A 511 18.65 0.79 -37.85
C LEU A 511 19.72 -0.01 -38.60
N LYS A 512 20.84 0.65 -38.86
CA LYS A 512 22.03 -0.02 -39.46
C LYS A 512 23.00 -0.34 -38.35
N VAL A 513 23.37 -1.62 -38.26
CA VAL A 513 24.31 -2.15 -37.30
C VAL A 513 25.42 -2.88 -38.02
N ALA A 514 26.67 -2.51 -37.71
CA ALA A 514 27.84 -3.27 -38.11
C ALA A 514 28.48 -3.86 -36.84
N VAL A 515 28.74 -5.16 -36.80
CA VAL A 515 29.53 -5.77 -35.74
C VAL A 515 31.00 -5.62 -36.12
N ASP A 516 31.72 -4.78 -35.37
CA ASP A 516 33.11 -4.42 -35.66
C ASP A 516 34.11 -5.45 -35.15
N GLY A 517 33.72 -6.27 -34.17
CA GLY A 517 34.50 -7.36 -33.61
C GLY A 517 33.72 -8.14 -32.56
N ASN A 518 34.14 -9.41 -32.37
CA ASN A 518 33.51 -10.29 -31.37
C ASN A 518 34.62 -11.18 -30.74
N TYR A 519 34.72 -11.13 -29.41
CA TYR A 519 35.66 -11.91 -28.62
C TYR A 519 34.94 -12.98 -27.81
N THR A 520 35.25 -14.25 -28.05
CA THR A 520 34.55 -15.41 -27.46
C THR A 520 35.35 -16.12 -26.38
N ASN A 521 36.61 -15.74 -26.13
CA ASN A 521 37.49 -16.38 -25.17
C ASN A 521 37.57 -15.66 -23.82
N LEU A 522 36.76 -14.64 -23.61
CA LEU A 522 36.78 -13.82 -22.38
C LEU A 522 36.60 -14.69 -21.12
N ILE A 523 35.79 -15.74 -21.20
CA ILE A 523 35.55 -16.62 -20.05
C ILE A 523 36.80 -17.43 -19.69
N ASP A 524 37.56 -17.91 -20.69
CA ASP A 524 38.80 -18.65 -20.45
C ASP A 524 39.87 -17.73 -19.82
N ASP A 525 39.97 -16.49 -20.27
CA ASP A 525 40.85 -15.49 -19.69
C ASP A 525 40.48 -15.11 -18.27
N LEU A 526 39.18 -15.03 -17.98
CA LEU A 526 38.65 -14.79 -16.62
C LEU A 526 38.94 -15.98 -15.69
N ILE A 527 38.89 -17.23 -16.19
CA ILE A 527 39.26 -18.40 -15.42
C ILE A 527 40.79 -18.40 -15.14
N ALA A 528 41.60 -18.01 -16.14
CA ALA A 528 43.03 -17.84 -15.95
C ALA A 528 43.37 -16.75 -14.92
N TYR A 529 42.66 -15.63 -14.97
CA TYR A 529 42.76 -14.55 -14.00
C TYR A 529 42.34 -14.99 -12.59
N ASP A 530 41.27 -15.79 -12.46
CA ASP A 530 40.78 -16.33 -11.18
C ASP A 530 41.83 -17.20 -10.47
N SER A 531 42.69 -17.88 -11.23
CA SER A 531 43.78 -18.67 -10.67
C SER A 531 44.77 -17.88 -9.81
N VAL A 532 44.82 -16.56 -10.01
CA VAL A 532 45.64 -15.62 -9.24
C VAL A 532 44.91 -15.02 -8.04
N TYR A 533 43.63 -14.71 -8.19
CA TYR A 533 42.85 -13.93 -7.20
C TYR A 533 41.85 -14.74 -6.39
N ASN A 534 41.54 -15.99 -6.81
CA ASN A 534 40.62 -16.90 -6.13
C ASN A 534 39.23 -16.27 -5.86
N LEU A 535 38.58 -15.81 -6.94
CA LEU A 535 37.28 -15.14 -6.90
C LEU A 535 36.07 -16.08 -7.04
N CYS A 536 36.35 -17.39 -7.16
CA CYS A 536 35.39 -18.47 -7.42
C CYS A 536 34.73 -18.39 -8.83
N LEU A 537 35.36 -17.77 -9.81
CA LEU A 537 34.83 -17.72 -11.19
C LEU A 537 34.85 -19.11 -11.83
N ALA A 538 35.96 -19.86 -11.67
CA ALA A 538 36.10 -21.23 -12.16
C ALA A 538 35.05 -22.19 -11.57
N ASP A 539 34.78 -22.07 -10.28
CA ASP A 539 33.75 -22.86 -9.59
C ASP A 539 32.34 -22.49 -10.10
N ALA A 540 32.09 -21.19 -10.29
CA ALA A 540 30.78 -20.67 -10.69
C ALA A 540 30.41 -21.05 -12.14
N ILE A 541 31.38 -21.28 -13.02
CA ILE A 541 31.13 -21.76 -14.39
C ILE A 541 31.21 -23.30 -14.51
N GLY A 542 31.81 -23.97 -13.54
CA GLY A 542 31.98 -25.42 -13.51
C GLY A 542 33.22 -25.88 -14.31
N VAL A 543 34.41 -25.44 -13.88
CA VAL A 543 35.66 -25.92 -14.46
C VAL A 543 36.07 -27.28 -13.86
N VAL A 544 36.34 -28.25 -14.73
CA VAL A 544 36.87 -29.58 -14.37
C VAL A 544 38.13 -29.86 -15.20
N ASP A 545 39.18 -30.22 -14.54
CA ASP A 545 40.50 -30.51 -15.19
C ASP A 545 41.00 -29.35 -16.09
N GLY A 546 40.72 -28.11 -15.71
CA GLY A 546 41.14 -26.91 -16.43
C GLY A 546 40.28 -26.52 -17.62
N HIS A 547 39.16 -27.18 -17.85
CA HIS A 547 38.21 -26.88 -18.92
C HIS A 547 36.79 -26.69 -18.37
N ILE A 548 35.96 -25.88 -19.03
CA ILE A 548 34.56 -25.77 -18.72
C ILE A 548 33.86 -27.10 -18.96
N ASP A 549 33.18 -27.62 -17.93
CA ASP A 549 32.37 -28.84 -18.09
C ASP A 549 31.11 -28.46 -18.90
N THR A 550 30.93 -29.10 -20.06
CA THR A 550 29.79 -28.86 -20.95
C THR A 550 28.55 -29.68 -20.59
N ASN A 551 28.62 -30.53 -19.56
CA ASN A 551 27.43 -31.22 -19.04
C ASN A 551 26.50 -30.29 -18.33
N ASP A 552 25.23 -30.68 -18.21
CA ASP A 552 24.23 -29.95 -17.45
C ASP A 552 24.57 -29.96 -15.95
N ILE A 553 24.69 -28.78 -15.35
CA ILE A 553 24.95 -28.59 -13.91
C ILE A 553 23.90 -27.66 -13.33
N PRO A 554 22.72 -28.18 -12.91
CA PRO A 554 21.60 -27.35 -12.45
C PRO A 554 21.95 -26.39 -11.30
N ASP A 555 22.86 -26.80 -10.41
CA ASP A 555 23.34 -25.96 -9.29
C ASP A 555 24.11 -24.71 -9.74
N LEU A 556 24.56 -24.66 -10.99
CA LEU A 556 25.26 -23.53 -11.60
C LEU A 556 24.37 -22.71 -12.52
N ALA A 557 23.05 -22.77 -12.33
CA ALA A 557 22.13 -21.79 -12.91
C ALA A 557 22.49 -20.37 -12.43
N PRO A 558 22.40 -19.33 -13.30
CA PRO A 558 22.84 -17.97 -12.97
C PRO A 558 22.20 -17.37 -11.73
N LYS A 559 20.92 -17.71 -11.46
CA LYS A 559 20.16 -17.22 -10.32
C LYS A 559 20.55 -17.86 -8.99
N ASP A 560 21.28 -18.96 -8.99
CA ASP A 560 21.70 -19.67 -7.78
C ASP A 560 23.17 -19.43 -7.43
N LYS A 561 24.08 -20.18 -8.07
CA LYS A 561 25.51 -20.13 -7.81
C LYS A 561 26.32 -19.91 -9.07
N GLY A 562 25.67 -20.00 -10.24
CA GLY A 562 26.35 -19.91 -11.54
C GLY A 562 26.92 -18.51 -11.79
N LEU A 563 27.95 -18.46 -12.63
CA LEU A 563 28.53 -17.22 -13.08
C LEU A 563 27.48 -16.41 -13.87
N ASN A 564 27.39 -15.12 -13.60
CA ASN A 564 26.58 -14.19 -14.36
C ASN A 564 27.21 -12.80 -14.35
N ILE A 565 27.50 -12.28 -15.54
CA ILE A 565 27.93 -10.91 -15.78
C ILE A 565 26.70 -10.11 -16.20
N GLU A 566 26.44 -8.97 -15.54
CA GLU A 566 25.30 -8.10 -15.86
C GLU A 566 25.69 -6.61 -15.97
N GLY A 567 26.92 -6.26 -15.62
CA GLY A 567 27.39 -4.88 -15.69
C GLY A 567 28.51 -4.68 -16.70
N LEU A 568 28.41 -3.65 -17.53
CA LEU A 568 29.49 -3.17 -18.39
C LEU A 568 29.47 -1.65 -18.43
N SER A 569 30.60 -1.02 -18.10
CA SER A 569 30.73 0.44 -18.15
C SER A 569 32.08 0.89 -18.70
N ALA A 570 32.09 1.90 -19.52
CA ALA A 570 33.33 2.63 -19.78
C ALA A 570 33.89 3.19 -18.48
N ALA A 571 35.21 3.11 -18.30
CA ALA A 571 35.83 3.68 -17.11
C ALA A 571 36.04 5.20 -17.28
N ALA A 572 36.10 5.91 -16.13
CA ALA A 572 36.30 7.33 -16.06
C ALA A 572 37.58 7.84 -16.80
N ASP A 573 38.57 6.95 -17.00
CA ASP A 573 39.82 7.27 -17.73
C ASP A 573 39.68 7.29 -19.25
N GLY A 574 38.53 6.81 -19.79
CA GLY A 574 38.26 6.73 -21.22
C GLY A 574 39.16 5.74 -21.99
N SER A 575 39.88 4.85 -21.29
CA SER A 575 40.80 3.88 -21.89
C SER A 575 40.54 2.42 -21.49
N SER A 576 39.73 2.20 -20.48
CA SER A 576 39.40 0.87 -19.92
C SER A 576 37.92 0.72 -19.70
N MET A 577 37.48 -0.50 -19.37
CA MET A 577 36.09 -0.83 -19.03
C MET A 577 36.00 -1.56 -17.69
N LEU A 578 34.85 -1.46 -17.05
CA LEU A 578 34.49 -2.19 -15.85
C LEU A 578 33.48 -3.28 -16.19
N ILE A 579 33.76 -4.50 -15.74
CA ILE A 579 32.87 -5.66 -15.84
C ILE A 579 32.29 -5.94 -14.46
N GLY A 580 30.98 -5.86 -14.30
CA GLY A 580 30.26 -6.07 -13.07
C GLY A 580 29.61 -7.46 -13.01
N PHE A 581 29.72 -8.14 -11.87
CA PHE A 581 29.22 -9.48 -11.69
C PHE A 581 28.01 -9.51 -10.75
N ARG A 582 26.95 -10.15 -11.19
CA ARG A 582 25.87 -10.57 -10.28
C ARG A 582 26.34 -11.72 -9.41
N ASN A 583 27.01 -12.68 -10.02
CA ASN A 583 27.66 -13.84 -9.39
C ASN A 583 28.97 -14.16 -10.11
N PRO A 584 30.00 -14.74 -9.44
CA PRO A 584 30.05 -14.97 -7.99
C PRO A 584 30.22 -13.68 -7.19
N ARG A 585 29.97 -13.78 -5.87
CA ARG A 585 30.22 -12.70 -4.93
C ARG A 585 31.28 -13.14 -3.93
N PRO A 586 32.49 -12.57 -3.98
CA PRO A 586 33.56 -12.87 -3.03
C PRO A 586 33.09 -12.70 -1.59
N LYS A 587 33.55 -13.59 -0.69
CA LYS A 587 33.15 -13.61 0.72
C LYS A 587 34.34 -13.45 1.67
N PRO A 588 35.05 -12.34 1.67
CA PRO A 588 36.04 -12.11 2.71
C PRO A 588 35.31 -12.03 4.05
N GLU A 589 35.76 -12.78 5.05
CA GLU A 589 35.18 -12.75 6.40
C GLU A 589 33.67 -13.01 6.46
N ASP A 590 33.17 -13.94 5.60
CA ASP A 590 31.75 -14.31 5.45
C ASP A 590 30.80 -13.22 4.90
N LYS A 591 31.30 -12.05 4.56
CA LYS A 591 30.51 -10.98 3.93
C LYS A 591 30.55 -11.08 2.41
N LYS A 592 29.39 -11.19 1.77
CA LYS A 592 29.28 -11.19 0.30
C LYS A 592 29.47 -9.77 -0.24
N LEU A 593 30.38 -9.60 -1.18
CA LEU A 593 30.66 -8.32 -1.82
C LEU A 593 30.35 -8.37 -3.33
N GLY A 594 29.91 -7.27 -3.90
CA GLY A 594 29.83 -7.11 -5.36
C GLY A 594 31.23 -7.14 -5.98
N LEU A 595 31.38 -7.85 -7.09
CA LEU A 595 32.66 -7.99 -7.81
C LEU A 595 32.67 -7.09 -9.04
N ILE A 596 33.75 -6.35 -9.22
CA ILE A 596 34.07 -5.57 -10.42
C ILE A 596 35.47 -5.94 -10.88
N ILE A 597 35.63 -6.27 -12.17
CA ILE A 597 36.92 -6.49 -12.82
C ILE A 597 37.12 -5.39 -13.88
N ARG A 598 38.29 -4.76 -13.84
CA ARG A 598 38.64 -3.74 -14.84
C ARG A 598 39.46 -4.37 -15.97
N LEU A 599 38.99 -4.17 -17.20
CA LEU A 599 39.66 -4.54 -18.46
C LEU A 599 40.35 -3.30 -19.03
N ASN A 600 41.69 -3.34 -19.13
CA ASN A 600 42.52 -2.20 -19.51
C ASN A 600 42.62 -1.97 -21.02
N ASN A 601 42.40 -2.99 -21.85
CA ASN A 601 42.57 -2.96 -23.30
C ASN A 601 41.34 -3.47 -24.09
N PRO A 602 40.11 -3.01 -23.77
CA PRO A 602 38.87 -3.59 -24.31
C PRO A 602 38.79 -3.52 -25.84
N GLU A 603 39.24 -2.44 -26.43
CA GLU A 603 39.23 -2.22 -27.88
C GLU A 603 40.14 -3.22 -28.61
N ALA A 604 41.38 -3.40 -28.11
CA ALA A 604 42.34 -4.38 -28.66
C ALA A 604 41.85 -5.83 -28.54
N VAL A 605 41.18 -6.16 -27.43
CA VAL A 605 40.55 -7.46 -27.21
C VAL A 605 39.47 -7.73 -28.25
N VAL A 606 38.53 -6.82 -28.40
CA VAL A 606 37.36 -7.08 -29.27
C VAL A 606 37.69 -6.92 -30.74
N LEU A 607 38.48 -5.90 -31.14
CA LEU A 607 38.75 -5.61 -32.54
C LEU A 607 39.94 -6.36 -33.12
N SER A 608 40.91 -6.75 -32.27
CA SER A 608 42.16 -7.35 -32.73
C SER A 608 42.39 -8.76 -32.18
N GLY A 609 41.54 -9.24 -31.26
CA GLY A 609 41.68 -10.55 -30.61
C GLY A 609 42.88 -10.63 -29.65
N GLU A 610 43.34 -9.50 -29.12
CA GLU A 610 44.41 -9.48 -28.13
C GLU A 610 43.95 -10.10 -26.80
N VAL A 611 44.90 -10.60 -26.03
CA VAL A 611 44.62 -11.16 -24.70
C VAL A 611 44.18 -10.03 -23.76
N PRO A 612 43.13 -10.21 -22.97
CA PRO A 612 42.66 -9.24 -21.98
C PRO A 612 43.73 -8.89 -20.94
N ASP A 613 43.95 -7.63 -20.69
CA ASP A 613 44.77 -7.14 -19.58
C ASP A 613 43.84 -6.65 -18.43
N PHE A 614 43.80 -7.41 -17.34
CA PHE A 614 42.95 -7.13 -16.19
C PHE A 614 43.72 -6.48 -15.04
N SER A 615 43.14 -5.42 -14.45
CA SER A 615 43.61 -4.86 -13.19
C SER A 615 43.19 -5.76 -12.00
N PRO A 616 43.78 -5.60 -10.80
CA PRO A 616 43.31 -6.28 -9.59
C PRO A 616 41.79 -6.06 -9.37
N PRO A 617 41.06 -7.08 -8.84
CA PRO A 617 39.63 -7.02 -8.68
C PRO A 617 39.21 -5.99 -7.61
N LEU A 618 38.07 -5.38 -7.81
CA LEU A 618 37.45 -4.50 -6.84
C LEU A 618 36.27 -5.23 -6.19
N ALA A 619 36.18 -5.13 -4.88
CA ALA A 619 35.09 -5.67 -4.08
C ALA A 619 34.33 -4.52 -3.42
N VAL A 620 33.02 -4.44 -3.66
CA VAL A 620 32.15 -3.34 -3.20
C VAL A 620 31.08 -3.88 -2.29
N ASP A 621 30.85 -3.24 -1.15
CA ASP A 621 29.82 -3.65 -0.21
C ASP A 621 28.44 -3.14 -0.65
N LEU A 622 27.70 -4.03 -1.29
CA LEU A 622 26.35 -3.77 -1.80
C LEU A 622 25.26 -4.46 -0.94
N ASP A 623 25.44 -4.49 0.38
CA ASP A 623 24.54 -5.16 1.33
C ASP A 623 24.33 -6.67 1.01
N GLY A 624 25.38 -7.30 0.42
CA GLY A 624 25.35 -8.70 0.03
C GLY A 624 24.68 -8.97 -1.32
N PHE A 625 24.25 -7.93 -2.05
CA PHE A 625 23.69 -8.04 -3.40
C PHE A 625 24.77 -8.14 -4.48
N GLY A 626 24.39 -8.67 -5.65
CA GLY A 626 25.21 -8.67 -6.85
C GLY A 626 24.93 -7.42 -7.72
N ILE A 627 25.84 -7.15 -8.65
CA ILE A 627 25.69 -6.03 -9.60
C ILE A 627 24.73 -6.45 -10.70
N ARG A 628 23.72 -5.62 -10.96
CA ARG A 628 22.73 -5.78 -12.04
C ARG A 628 23.02 -4.84 -13.21
N SER A 629 23.58 -3.68 -12.94
CA SER A 629 24.04 -2.72 -13.93
C SER A 629 25.11 -1.82 -13.32
N ILE A 630 26.00 -1.29 -14.15
CA ILE A 630 26.98 -0.30 -13.79
C ILE A 630 27.13 0.72 -14.92
N GLU A 631 27.18 2.01 -14.60
CA GLU A 631 27.36 3.09 -15.57
C GLU A 631 28.20 4.23 -14.97
N TYR A 632 29.11 4.81 -15.76
CA TYR A 632 29.85 5.99 -15.34
C TYR A 632 29.06 7.27 -15.67
N SER A 633 28.63 7.96 -14.65
CA SER A 633 27.99 9.27 -14.81
C SER A 633 29.03 10.37 -15.00
N HIS A 634 29.15 10.90 -16.21
CA HIS A 634 30.04 12.01 -16.52
C HIS A 634 29.65 13.29 -15.76
N THR A 635 28.38 13.51 -15.53
CA THR A 635 27.87 14.71 -14.84
C THR A 635 28.13 14.66 -13.33
N LEU A 636 28.03 13.47 -12.71
CA LEU A 636 28.30 13.28 -11.29
C LEU A 636 29.78 12.99 -10.99
N GLY A 637 30.56 12.59 -12.01
CA GLY A 637 31.95 12.13 -11.84
C GLY A 637 32.07 10.86 -10.99
N GLN A 638 31.05 10.00 -10.99
CA GLN A 638 30.93 8.80 -10.15
C GLN A 638 30.33 7.66 -10.95
N TYR A 639 30.50 6.43 -10.45
CA TYR A 639 29.78 5.28 -10.98
C TYR A 639 28.42 5.14 -10.32
N LEU A 640 27.44 4.78 -11.10
CA LEU A 640 26.12 4.37 -10.69
C LEU A 640 26.07 2.85 -10.72
N ILE A 641 25.58 2.21 -9.68
CA ILE A 641 25.50 0.75 -9.58
C ILE A 641 24.08 0.36 -9.17
N ILE A 642 23.42 -0.43 -9.98
CA ILE A 642 22.21 -1.14 -9.58
C ILE A 642 22.64 -2.46 -8.95
N ALA A 643 22.21 -2.71 -7.72
CA ALA A 643 22.46 -3.95 -7.01
C ALA A 643 21.12 -4.64 -6.69
N GLY A 644 21.07 -5.98 -6.82
CA GLY A 644 19.85 -6.73 -6.62
C GLY A 644 20.05 -8.12 -6.01
N SER A 645 18.96 -8.66 -5.43
CA SER A 645 18.98 -9.98 -4.81
C SER A 645 19.09 -11.11 -5.85
N GLN A 646 19.52 -12.30 -5.40
CA GLN A 646 19.65 -13.49 -6.24
C GLN A 646 18.32 -14.19 -6.55
N LYS A 647 17.32 -14.08 -5.68
CA LYS A 647 16.12 -14.93 -5.73
C LYS A 647 14.97 -14.27 -6.45
N SER A 648 14.47 -14.95 -7.48
CA SER A 648 13.08 -14.83 -7.91
C SER A 648 12.22 -15.70 -6.96
N GLY A 649 11.48 -15.09 -6.07
CA GLY A 649 10.58 -15.78 -5.14
C GLY A 649 9.40 -14.86 -4.77
N SER A 650 8.48 -15.34 -3.94
CA SER A 650 7.28 -14.64 -3.50
C SER A 650 7.53 -13.31 -2.75
N GLU A 651 8.75 -13.06 -2.31
CA GLU A 651 9.20 -11.74 -1.87
C GLU A 651 9.81 -11.03 -3.08
N LYS A 652 9.25 -9.88 -3.48
CA LYS A 652 9.79 -9.05 -4.57
C LYS A 652 11.26 -8.76 -4.27
N PRO A 653 12.18 -9.04 -5.22
CA PRO A 653 13.58 -8.75 -5.00
C PRO A 653 13.75 -7.25 -4.85
N LEU A 654 14.27 -6.81 -3.72
CA LEU A 654 14.66 -5.41 -3.54
C LEU A 654 15.85 -5.14 -4.47
N GLN A 655 15.74 -4.11 -5.29
CA GLN A 655 16.87 -3.55 -6.03
C GLN A 655 17.16 -2.14 -5.53
N THR A 656 18.44 -1.79 -5.52
CA THR A 656 18.93 -0.54 -4.96
C THR A 656 19.92 0.12 -5.92
N LEU A 657 19.78 1.43 -6.11
CA LEU A 657 20.75 2.26 -6.84
C LEU A 657 21.74 2.88 -5.85
N TYR A 658 23.01 2.75 -6.16
CA TYR A 658 24.12 3.36 -5.43
C TYR A 658 24.93 4.32 -6.30
N LYS A 659 25.50 5.35 -5.68
CA LYS A 659 26.66 6.12 -6.21
C LYS A 659 27.95 5.55 -5.63
N TYR A 660 28.93 5.30 -6.48
CA TYR A 660 30.24 4.80 -6.07
C TYR A 660 31.36 5.70 -6.59
N HIS A 661 32.12 6.26 -5.66
CA HIS A 661 33.30 7.06 -5.95
C HIS A 661 34.55 6.19 -5.88
N MET A 662 35.03 5.71 -7.02
CA MET A 662 36.07 4.67 -7.10
C MET A 662 37.39 5.08 -6.41
N ALA A 663 37.82 6.35 -6.51
CA ALA A 663 39.10 6.80 -5.93
C ALA A 663 39.08 6.84 -4.39
N THR A 664 37.93 7.01 -3.75
CA THR A 664 37.80 7.05 -2.29
C THR A 664 37.17 5.79 -1.70
N GLY A 665 36.59 4.93 -2.54
CA GLY A 665 35.80 3.78 -2.12
C GLY A 665 34.44 4.14 -1.49
N LEU A 666 34.02 5.41 -1.54
CA LEU A 666 32.78 5.87 -0.94
C LEU A 666 31.59 5.36 -1.76
N LEU A 667 30.72 4.60 -1.09
CA LEU A 667 29.44 4.14 -1.61
C LEU A 667 28.30 4.91 -0.92
N THR A 668 27.35 5.40 -1.68
CA THR A 668 26.18 6.12 -1.16
C THR A 668 24.92 5.56 -1.80
N LYS A 669 23.98 5.09 -0.96
CA LYS A 669 22.66 4.65 -1.41
C LYS A 669 21.86 5.85 -1.92
N MET A 670 21.19 5.69 -3.07
CA MET A 670 20.36 6.73 -3.69
C MET A 670 18.88 6.41 -3.60
N ALA A 671 18.47 5.21 -4.01
CA ALA A 671 17.07 4.81 -4.09
C ALA A 671 16.90 3.30 -3.99
N ASP A 672 15.76 2.86 -3.46
CA ASP A 672 15.27 1.48 -3.53
C ASP A 672 14.13 1.37 -4.55
N PHE A 673 13.99 0.19 -5.18
CA PHE A 673 12.98 -0.07 -6.20
C PHE A 673 12.10 -1.27 -5.80
N PRO A 674 11.05 -1.04 -5.00
CA PRO A 674 10.17 -2.13 -4.57
C PRO A 674 9.16 -2.56 -5.67
N PHE A 675 8.96 -1.75 -6.73
CA PHE A 675 7.91 -1.95 -7.73
C PHE A 675 8.40 -2.20 -9.15
N ILE A 676 9.70 -2.06 -9.41
CA ILE A 676 10.34 -2.38 -10.69
C ILE A 676 11.63 -3.17 -10.44
N THR A 677 12.12 -3.83 -11.48
CA THR A 677 13.33 -4.65 -11.49
C THR A 677 14.34 -4.05 -12.48
N PRO A 678 14.97 -2.89 -12.19
CA PRO A 678 15.87 -2.26 -13.14
C PRO A 678 17.11 -3.14 -13.40
N GLU A 679 17.39 -3.42 -14.68
CA GLU A 679 18.56 -4.17 -15.15
C GLU A 679 19.39 -3.34 -16.12
N ALA A 680 18.78 -2.49 -16.93
CA ALA A 680 19.51 -1.55 -17.77
C ALA A 680 19.43 -0.12 -17.19
N MET A 681 20.54 0.59 -17.33
CA MET A 681 20.68 1.99 -16.90
C MET A 681 21.50 2.78 -17.89
N PHE A 682 21.07 4.03 -18.18
CA PHE A 682 21.84 4.95 -19.00
C PHE A 682 21.50 6.42 -18.69
N GLN A 683 22.34 7.33 -19.18
CA GLN A 683 22.08 8.78 -19.16
C GLN A 683 22.18 9.34 -20.58
N PHE A 684 21.31 10.28 -20.91
CA PHE A 684 21.51 11.05 -22.15
C PHE A 684 22.67 12.04 -22.00
N PRO A 685 23.48 12.25 -23.04
CA PRO A 685 24.61 13.17 -22.98
C PRO A 685 24.20 14.59 -22.55
N GLY A 686 24.86 15.10 -21.51
CA GLY A 686 24.62 16.44 -20.97
C GLY A 686 23.40 16.55 -20.06
N ASN A 687 22.70 15.44 -19.77
CA ASN A 687 21.60 15.37 -18.82
C ASN A 687 22.05 14.67 -17.52
N ASN A 688 21.52 15.12 -16.38
CA ASN A 688 21.77 14.48 -15.09
C ASN A 688 20.81 13.32 -14.80
N ASP A 689 19.69 13.25 -15.51
CA ASP A 689 18.67 12.22 -15.27
C ASP A 689 19.20 10.83 -15.57
N ILE A 690 18.93 9.93 -14.65
CA ILE A 690 19.25 8.50 -14.75
C ILE A 690 18.01 7.80 -15.27
N HIS A 691 18.12 7.14 -16.41
CA HIS A 691 17.06 6.33 -16.97
C HIS A 691 17.30 4.86 -16.62
N LEU A 692 16.29 4.22 -16.06
CA LEU A 692 16.28 2.83 -15.63
C LEU A 692 15.26 2.07 -16.46
N LEU A 693 15.61 0.91 -16.99
CA LEU A 693 14.70 0.00 -17.67
C LEU A 693 14.52 -1.26 -16.84
N SER A 694 13.27 -1.68 -16.70
CA SER A 694 12.90 -2.84 -15.89
C SER A 694 12.89 -4.13 -16.72
N ASP A 695 13.47 -5.21 -16.17
CA ASP A 695 13.11 -6.57 -16.56
C ASP A 695 11.70 -6.85 -16.00
N ASP A 696 10.73 -6.87 -16.90
CA ASP A 696 9.32 -7.13 -16.59
C ASP A 696 8.85 -8.49 -17.14
N GLY A 697 9.76 -9.36 -17.58
CA GLY A 697 9.44 -10.66 -18.19
C GLY A 697 8.61 -11.57 -17.30
N ALA A 698 8.92 -11.60 -16.03
CA ALA A 698 8.18 -12.38 -15.02
C ALA A 698 6.94 -11.67 -14.46
N LEU A 699 6.62 -10.44 -14.91
CA LEU A 699 5.43 -9.73 -14.48
C LEU A 699 4.18 -10.45 -14.99
N LEU A 700 3.26 -10.77 -14.08
CA LEU A 700 1.98 -11.37 -14.46
C LEU A 700 1.05 -10.30 -15.04
N ILE A 701 0.56 -10.57 -16.25
CA ILE A 701 -0.39 -9.72 -16.95
C ILE A 701 -1.73 -10.47 -17.01
N ASP A 702 -2.78 -9.83 -16.57
CA ASP A 702 -4.13 -10.38 -16.62
C ASP A 702 -4.62 -10.48 -18.07
N THR A 703 -5.08 -11.66 -18.45
CA THR A 703 -5.70 -11.93 -19.75
C THR A 703 -7.06 -12.59 -19.56
N PRO A 704 -7.92 -12.61 -20.59
CA PRO A 704 -9.21 -13.31 -20.51
C PRO A 704 -9.09 -14.80 -20.13
N ASP A 705 -7.93 -15.42 -20.41
CA ASP A 705 -7.65 -16.84 -20.11
C ASP A 705 -6.92 -17.03 -18.77
N GLY A 706 -6.73 -15.96 -17.98
CA GLY A 706 -6.00 -15.93 -16.71
C GLY A 706 -4.65 -15.20 -16.80
N PRO A 707 -3.97 -14.98 -15.68
CA PRO A 707 -2.69 -14.28 -15.65
C PRO A 707 -1.59 -15.09 -16.36
N ILE A 708 -0.80 -14.42 -17.19
CA ILE A 708 0.34 -14.99 -17.91
C ILE A 708 1.57 -14.10 -17.71
N GLU A 709 2.77 -14.70 -17.62
CA GLU A 709 4.01 -13.92 -17.60
C GLU A 709 4.17 -13.11 -18.88
N ASN A 710 4.55 -11.84 -18.73
CA ASN A 710 4.68 -10.88 -19.81
C ASN A 710 5.52 -11.37 -21.00
N LYS A 711 6.61 -12.08 -20.74
CA LYS A 711 7.47 -12.65 -21.79
C LYS A 711 6.79 -13.71 -22.66
N TYR A 712 5.71 -14.35 -22.21
CA TYR A 712 4.95 -15.33 -22.99
C TYR A 712 3.81 -14.71 -23.77
N LEU A 713 3.56 -13.40 -23.62
CA LEU A 713 2.59 -12.70 -24.44
C LEU A 713 3.03 -12.61 -25.91
N PRO A 714 2.10 -12.41 -26.86
CA PRO A 714 2.44 -12.00 -28.22
C PRO A 714 3.41 -10.79 -28.20
N ARG A 715 4.36 -10.74 -29.15
CA ARG A 715 5.40 -9.70 -29.17
C ARG A 715 4.84 -8.27 -29.01
N GLU A 716 3.77 -7.97 -29.73
CA GLU A 716 3.13 -6.65 -29.74
C GLU A 716 2.46 -6.26 -28.40
N GLN A 717 2.30 -7.21 -27.48
CA GLN A 717 1.73 -7.03 -26.14
C GLN A 717 2.77 -7.06 -25.03
N ARG A 718 3.99 -7.54 -25.33
CA ARG A 718 5.09 -7.53 -24.36
C ARG A 718 5.47 -6.10 -24.04
N THR A 719 5.81 -5.84 -22.77
CA THR A 719 6.10 -4.48 -22.31
C THR A 719 7.26 -4.48 -21.31
N PHE A 720 8.00 -3.39 -21.32
CA PHE A 720 8.92 -3.05 -20.21
C PHE A 720 8.64 -1.64 -19.71
N ARG A 721 8.89 -1.42 -18.44
CA ARG A 721 8.74 -0.10 -17.81
C ARG A 721 10.07 0.62 -17.79
N ALA A 722 9.99 1.94 -17.93
CA ALA A 722 11.11 2.83 -17.71
C ALA A 722 10.80 3.81 -16.58
N HIS A 723 11.80 4.06 -15.75
CA HIS A 723 11.76 5.03 -14.67
C HIS A 723 12.87 6.06 -14.83
N GLN A 724 12.63 7.28 -14.39
CA GLN A 724 13.60 8.37 -14.43
C GLN A 724 13.83 8.90 -13.02
N ILE A 725 15.09 9.00 -12.64
CA ILE A 725 15.53 9.59 -11.38
C ILE A 725 16.39 10.81 -11.67
N THR A 726 16.13 11.90 -10.99
CA THR A 726 17.00 13.08 -10.97
C THR A 726 17.83 13.02 -9.68
N PRO A 727 19.18 12.93 -9.76
CA PRO A 727 20.09 12.78 -8.62
C PRO A 727 20.07 13.93 -7.62
#